data_35be3255e18264ce12c91459d664c130
#
_entry.id   35be3255e18264ce12c91459d664c130
#
_cell.length_a   1.000
_cell.length_b   1.000
_cell.length_c   1.000
_cell.angle_alpha   90.00
_cell.angle_beta   90.00
_cell.angle_gamma   90.00
#
_symmetry.space_group_name_H-M   'P 1'
#
loop_
_entity.id
_entity.type
_entity.pdbx_description
1 polymer ?
#
loop_
_entity_poly.entity_id
_entity_poly.type
_entity_poly.pdbx_seq_one_letter_code
_entity_poly.pdbx_strand_id
1 'polypeptide(L)'
;MERDALFGPPGGNSTADLQDRVEPHVFSAGRHRTGRHGKGLTRLVLACALVLAGAGQTVVLSAATAPAKGTEILWDRFGIPHISAPDHPSLFYAYGYAQMEAHSELLLRLYAQARGRGAEFYGESYLEADRWVRTNGIPARAKQWAQGQSPEFAPLLAAFAQGLNAWAAEHHKDLSPAARAVLPVSPEDVLAHCLRVIHYDWIINPSKLAGRLRRAAPDVHGSNEWAIGPSRSASGSTLLLSNSHLEWGDMHTYFEVQLTAPGVTSYGAVWVGFPVLRQCFNDYLGWTQTTNNPDEADLYRLVLKDGGYVLDGQTRQFEVAHEAIKVRMADGSLRDEPITIRRTVHGPVVADRNGMTVAMRVAAIDRPRLFEQFWRMGLAHNLTEWQAAVRMQQLPLFNTAYADREGHIMYLYNATVPVHPTGDYQFWQGVVPGDRSDLISSTIHPYEEMPKVIDPPGGFVQNSNDMPWTSTYPMLLEPAKFAPGFAAPMGITQRAQRGIRILSSYKKMTFADVKAGKLSTHVETADQFVDDLVATARQLGTGRAKRAADVLEKWDRESEGTSDGMLLFYRFLLAAGNGFQSIGGFAVPLDDRNPLTTPRGFKDPARAMAALDAVAGQVEKEYGSLHVLWGDVLRFRRGTVDLPGNGAPSSMGAIRTVNLGPLVNGKAEGISGDTYFAVIEFSNPVHAEALLSYGNWSKAGSPHVEDQMRLLSRKEMRPVWRDRKDVEANLEARKVF
;
A
#
# COMPACT_ATOMS: atom_id res chain seq x y z
N MET A 1 20.36 35.87 4.54
CA MET A 1 21.49 35.04 4.19
C MET A 1 21.64 34.04 5.31
N GLU A 2 21.80 32.77 5.02
CA GLU A 2 21.71 31.60 5.90
C GLU A 2 20.27 31.16 6.26
N ARG A 3 19.61 30.61 5.29
CA ARG A 3 18.44 29.73 5.44
C ARG A 3 18.54 28.73 4.31
N ASP A 4 19.14 27.57 4.55
CA ASP A 4 18.96 26.36 3.75
C ASP A 4 19.99 25.30 4.19
N ALA A 5 19.75 24.66 5.31
CA ALA A 5 20.43 23.42 5.66
C ALA A 5 19.74 22.75 6.84
N LEU A 6 18.55 22.12 6.63
CA LEU A 6 17.99 21.18 7.64
C LEU A 6 16.94 20.20 7.07
N PHE A 7 16.67 20.18 5.77
CA PHE A 7 15.89 19.12 5.15
C PHE A 7 16.42 18.92 3.73
N GLY A 8 17.36 17.99 3.56
CA GLY A 8 17.56 17.36 2.27
C GLY A 8 16.24 16.69 1.83
N PRO A 9 15.98 16.53 0.53
CA PRO A 9 14.84 15.77 0.06
C PRO A 9 14.86 14.39 0.71
N PRO A 10 13.72 13.74 0.94
CA PRO A 10 13.69 12.36 1.40
C PRO A 10 14.50 11.54 0.42
N GLY A 11 15.55 10.89 0.92
CA GLY A 11 16.43 10.09 0.11
C GLY A 11 15.62 9.01 -0.58
N GLY A 12 15.31 9.22 -1.85
CA GLY A 12 14.90 8.16 -2.72
C GLY A 12 16.05 7.16 -2.73
N ASN A 13 15.82 5.95 -2.26
CA ASN A 13 16.75 4.86 -2.43
C ASN A 13 16.94 4.65 -3.93
N SER A 14 17.94 5.28 -4.49
CA SER A 14 18.48 4.99 -5.81
C SER A 14 19.02 3.57 -5.76
N THR A 15 18.33 2.62 -6.35
CA THR A 15 18.81 1.25 -6.62
C THR A 15 19.88 1.20 -7.72
N ALA A 16 20.55 2.32 -8.01
CA ALA A 16 21.45 2.44 -9.15
C ALA A 16 22.95 2.27 -8.83
N ASP A 17 23.37 1.94 -7.59
CA ASP A 17 24.79 1.87 -7.23
C ASP A 17 25.26 0.52 -6.65
N LEU A 18 24.76 -0.60 -7.17
CA LEU A 18 25.31 -1.94 -6.89
C LEU A 18 25.46 -2.81 -8.15
N GLN A 19 25.90 -2.21 -9.25
CA GLN A 19 26.44 -2.97 -10.37
C GLN A 19 27.79 -2.33 -10.73
N ASP A 20 28.85 -2.79 -10.07
CA ASP A 20 30.14 -3.01 -10.73
C ASP A 20 31.13 -3.67 -9.76
N ARG A 21 31.82 -4.70 -10.35
CA ARG A 21 33.04 -5.35 -9.89
C ARG A 21 32.93 -6.56 -8.95
N VAL A 22 32.68 -7.72 -9.55
CA VAL A 22 33.38 -8.95 -9.15
C VAL A 22 33.93 -9.61 -10.41
N GLU A 23 35.23 -9.49 -10.64
CA GLU A 23 35.94 -10.33 -11.59
C GLU A 23 36.15 -11.74 -11.02
N PRO A 24 36.16 -12.78 -11.85
CA PRO A 24 36.30 -14.15 -11.39
C PRO A 24 37.78 -14.56 -11.30
N HIS A 25 38.27 -14.87 -10.12
CA HIS A 25 39.51 -15.61 -9.97
C HIS A 25 39.24 -17.12 -10.09
N VAL A 26 39.70 -17.65 -11.21
CA VAL A 26 39.90 -19.08 -11.47
C VAL A 26 41.04 -19.59 -10.62
N PHE A 27 40.81 -20.62 -9.81
CA PHE A 27 41.89 -21.53 -9.36
C PHE A 27 41.51 -22.97 -9.59
N SER A 28 42.47 -23.66 -10.18
CA SER A 28 42.45 -24.99 -10.74
C SER A 28 42.49 -26.14 -9.74
N ALA A 29 42.06 -27.25 -10.25
CA ALA A 29 41.95 -28.58 -9.69
C ALA A 29 43.21 -29.12 -9.01
N GLY A 30 42.98 -29.87 -7.95
CA GLY A 30 43.90 -30.88 -7.40
C GLY A 30 43.11 -32.13 -7.00
N ARG A 31 43.27 -33.19 -7.83
CA ARG A 31 42.76 -34.54 -7.53
C ARG A 31 43.66 -35.22 -6.51
N HIS A 32 43.11 -35.94 -5.53
CA HIS A 32 43.63 -37.23 -5.12
C HIS A 32 42.54 -38.17 -4.57
N ARG A 33 42.64 -39.40 -5.07
CA ARG A 33 41.86 -40.61 -4.79
C ARG A 33 42.32 -41.29 -3.50
N THR A 34 41.41 -42.02 -2.92
CA THR A 34 41.37 -43.41 -2.34
C THR A 34 40.65 -43.38 -0.99
N GLY A 35 39.83 -44.29 -0.54
CA GLY A 35 39.44 -45.63 -0.87
C GLY A 35 38.52 -46.15 0.22
N ARG A 36 37.57 -46.94 -0.14
CA ARG A 36 36.86 -48.09 0.43
C ARG A 36 36.60 -48.32 1.92
N HIS A 37 35.31 -48.74 2.16
CA HIS A 37 34.73 -49.71 3.15
C HIS A 37 34.32 -49.13 4.52
N GLY A 38 33.08 -49.30 4.96
CA GLY A 38 32.26 -50.38 5.31
C GLY A 38 31.16 -50.09 6.28
N LYS A 39 30.01 -50.64 6.04
CA LYS A 39 28.98 -51.15 6.97
C LYS A 39 28.38 -50.24 8.08
N GLY A 40 27.12 -50.03 7.94
CA GLY A 40 25.98 -49.85 8.83
C GLY A 40 26.18 -49.77 10.36
N LEU A 41 25.50 -48.75 10.89
CA LEU A 41 24.90 -48.86 12.23
C LEU A 41 23.83 -47.78 12.41
N THR A 42 22.64 -48.23 12.69
CA THR A 42 21.52 -47.46 13.21
C THR A 42 21.96 -46.68 14.45
N ARG A 43 21.84 -45.38 14.48
CA ARG A 43 22.05 -44.58 15.68
C ARG A 43 20.81 -43.79 16.03
N LEU A 44 20.21 -44.22 17.12
CA LEU A 44 19.32 -43.49 17.99
C LEU A 44 20.01 -42.21 18.47
N VAL A 45 19.49 -41.02 18.15
CA VAL A 45 20.03 -39.77 18.68
C VAL A 45 19.28 -39.42 19.96
N LEU A 46 19.95 -39.66 21.09
CA LEU A 46 19.58 -39.20 22.42
C LEU A 46 19.91 -37.68 22.50
N ALA A 47 18.92 -36.84 22.74
CA ALA A 47 19.14 -35.41 22.99
C ALA A 47 19.68 -35.21 24.41
N CYS A 48 20.94 -34.83 24.55
CA CYS A 48 21.49 -34.33 25.81
C CYS A 48 21.11 -32.84 25.96
N ALA A 49 20.30 -32.55 26.96
CA ALA A 49 20.02 -31.17 27.42
C ALA A 49 21.20 -30.73 28.33
N LEU A 50 21.96 -29.74 27.91
CA LEU A 50 22.88 -29.00 28.78
C LEU A 50 22.10 -27.89 29.50
N VAL A 51 21.94 -28.03 30.80
CA VAL A 51 21.39 -26.99 31.67
C VAL A 51 22.53 -26.07 32.08
N LEU A 52 22.52 -24.83 31.57
CA LEU A 52 23.27 -23.71 32.11
C LEU A 52 22.29 -22.81 32.88
N ALA A 53 22.40 -22.86 34.21
CA ALA A 53 21.62 -22.02 35.11
C ALA A 53 22.14 -20.57 35.07
N GLY A 54 21.45 -19.72 34.35
CA GLY A 54 21.50 -18.25 34.44
C GLY A 54 20.07 -17.77 34.38
N ALA A 55 19.64 -16.93 35.34
CA ALA A 55 18.29 -16.44 35.47
C ALA A 55 17.86 -15.64 34.22
N GLY A 56 17.27 -16.32 33.27
CA GLY A 56 16.63 -15.80 32.07
C GLY A 56 15.52 -16.77 31.69
N GLN A 57 14.32 -16.28 31.51
CA GLN A 57 13.18 -17.06 31.09
C GLN A 57 13.53 -17.87 29.86
N THR A 58 13.57 -19.18 30.00
CA THR A 58 13.69 -20.14 28.90
C THR A 58 12.42 -20.04 28.05
N VAL A 59 12.52 -19.38 26.91
CA VAL A 59 11.56 -19.58 25.82
C VAL A 59 11.77 -21.00 25.34
N VAL A 60 10.87 -21.89 25.71
CA VAL A 60 10.79 -23.23 25.12
C VAL A 60 10.38 -23.00 23.66
N LEU A 61 11.37 -23.06 22.75
CA LEU A 61 11.11 -23.25 21.32
C LEU A 61 10.41 -24.61 21.19
N SER A 62 9.08 -24.57 21.10
CA SER A 62 8.31 -25.74 20.67
C SER A 62 8.91 -26.21 19.33
N ALA A 63 9.29 -27.49 19.26
CA ALA A 63 9.74 -28.07 18.01
C ALA A 63 8.72 -27.72 16.92
N ALA A 64 9.20 -27.19 15.78
CA ALA A 64 8.36 -26.84 14.66
C ALA A 64 7.53 -28.09 14.31
N THR A 65 6.22 -28.02 14.55
CA THR A 65 5.31 -29.08 14.12
C THR A 65 5.23 -28.97 12.60
N ALA A 66 5.72 -30.00 11.90
CA ALA A 66 5.54 -30.11 10.47
C ALA A 66 4.04 -30.00 10.13
N PRO A 67 3.66 -29.42 9.00
CA PRO A 67 2.26 -29.36 8.62
C PRO A 67 1.70 -30.77 8.39
N ALA A 68 0.40 -30.92 8.53
CA ALA A 68 -0.28 -32.20 8.37
C ALA A 68 -0.06 -32.77 6.97
N LYS A 69 0.04 -34.10 6.88
CA LYS A 69 0.18 -34.83 5.61
C LYS A 69 -0.97 -34.44 4.66
N GLY A 70 -0.63 -34.14 3.40
CA GLY A 70 -1.58 -33.67 2.39
C GLY A 70 -1.57 -32.15 2.22
N THR A 71 -0.70 -31.45 2.94
CA THR A 71 -0.40 -30.03 2.68
C THR A 71 0.51 -29.93 1.47
N GLU A 72 0.13 -29.09 0.50
CA GLU A 72 0.91 -28.85 -0.71
C GLU A 72 0.85 -27.41 -1.17
N ILE A 73 1.87 -26.99 -1.90
CA ILE A 73 1.94 -25.73 -2.63
C ILE A 73 2.18 -26.07 -4.11
N LEU A 74 1.32 -25.56 -4.98
CA LEU A 74 1.48 -25.62 -6.43
C LEU A 74 1.76 -24.19 -6.92
N TRP A 75 2.92 -23.95 -7.52
CA TRP A 75 3.23 -22.68 -8.16
C TRP A 75 2.86 -22.75 -9.62
N ASP A 76 2.06 -21.80 -10.09
CA ASP A 76 1.74 -21.66 -11.50
C ASP A 76 2.87 -20.95 -12.28
N ARG A 77 2.73 -20.86 -13.58
CA ARG A 77 3.73 -20.24 -14.49
C ARG A 77 3.93 -18.73 -14.29
N PHE A 78 3.19 -18.09 -13.41
CA PHE A 78 3.40 -16.70 -12.94
C PHE A 78 3.96 -16.66 -11.52
N GLY A 79 4.40 -17.80 -10.98
CA GLY A 79 4.93 -17.91 -9.64
C GLY A 79 3.91 -17.66 -8.54
N ILE A 80 2.61 -17.83 -8.83
CA ILE A 80 1.55 -17.68 -7.85
C ILE A 80 1.36 -19.01 -7.14
N PRO A 81 1.43 -19.06 -5.80
CA PRO A 81 1.20 -20.28 -5.06
C PRO A 81 -0.30 -20.54 -4.86
N HIS A 82 -0.71 -21.76 -5.16
CA HIS A 82 -1.99 -22.35 -4.83
C HIS A 82 -1.78 -23.35 -3.69
N ILE A 83 -2.14 -22.93 -2.48
CA ILE A 83 -1.88 -23.68 -1.25
C ILE A 83 -3.13 -24.48 -0.88
N SER A 84 -2.95 -25.80 -0.67
CA SER A 84 -4.00 -26.70 -0.20
C SER A 84 -3.56 -27.40 1.07
N ALA A 85 -4.39 -27.41 2.09
CA ALA A 85 -4.09 -28.04 3.37
C ALA A 85 -5.31 -28.68 4.02
N PRO A 86 -5.14 -29.75 4.83
CA PRO A 86 -6.24 -30.43 5.51
C PRO A 86 -6.78 -29.67 6.73
N ASP A 87 -6.05 -28.66 7.22
CA ASP A 87 -6.42 -27.82 8.35
C ASP A 87 -5.84 -26.42 8.25
N HIS A 88 -6.35 -25.49 9.05
CA HIS A 88 -5.93 -24.09 9.01
C HIS A 88 -4.48 -23.85 9.51
N PRO A 89 -4.00 -24.49 10.59
CA PRO A 89 -2.59 -24.35 10.97
C PRO A 89 -1.62 -24.77 9.87
N SER A 90 -1.89 -25.89 9.18
CA SER A 90 -1.07 -26.36 8.05
C SER A 90 -1.14 -25.40 6.86
N LEU A 91 -2.31 -24.78 6.62
CA LEU A 91 -2.48 -23.75 5.60
C LEU A 91 -1.59 -22.53 5.89
N PHE A 92 -1.62 -22.03 7.13
CA PHE A 92 -0.80 -20.86 7.52
C PHE A 92 0.69 -21.18 7.50
N TYR A 93 1.09 -22.41 7.90
CA TYR A 93 2.48 -22.85 7.78
C TYR A 93 2.96 -22.82 6.32
N ALA A 94 2.21 -23.46 5.41
CA ALA A 94 2.55 -23.47 3.98
C ALA A 94 2.54 -22.06 3.37
N TYR A 95 1.65 -21.18 3.85
CA TYR A 95 1.59 -19.78 3.42
C TYR A 95 2.85 -19.01 3.84
N GLY A 96 3.34 -19.18 5.08
CA GLY A 96 4.61 -18.59 5.51
C GLY A 96 5.78 -19.12 4.67
N TYR A 97 5.84 -20.44 4.44
CA TYR A 97 6.85 -21.08 3.60
C TYR A 97 6.87 -20.47 2.18
N ALA A 98 5.71 -20.32 1.55
CA ALA A 98 5.58 -19.75 0.19
C ALA A 98 6.02 -18.29 0.11
N GLN A 99 5.74 -17.47 1.13
CA GLN A 99 6.21 -16.09 1.15
C GLN A 99 7.74 -15.99 1.28
N MET A 100 8.36 -16.87 2.06
CA MET A 100 9.84 -16.93 2.14
C MET A 100 10.46 -17.41 0.84
N GLU A 101 9.86 -18.37 0.13
CA GLU A 101 10.36 -18.79 -1.19
C GLU A 101 10.43 -17.62 -2.18
N ALA A 102 9.39 -16.78 -2.19
CA ALA A 102 9.27 -15.67 -3.13
C ALA A 102 10.01 -14.40 -2.68
N HIS A 103 10.11 -14.14 -1.35
CA HIS A 103 10.46 -12.82 -0.82
C HIS A 103 11.44 -12.85 0.37
N SER A 104 12.24 -13.88 0.55
CA SER A 104 13.04 -14.09 1.76
C SER A 104 13.87 -12.89 2.22
N GLU A 105 14.66 -12.28 1.32
CA GLU A 105 15.49 -11.11 1.66
C GLU A 105 14.65 -9.87 2.03
N LEU A 106 13.59 -9.60 1.26
CA LEU A 106 12.68 -8.50 1.53
C LEU A 106 11.96 -8.70 2.87
N LEU A 107 11.35 -9.88 3.08
CA LEU A 107 10.56 -10.20 4.25
C LEU A 107 11.37 -10.07 5.55
N LEU A 108 12.58 -10.64 5.58
CA LEU A 108 13.46 -10.57 6.75
C LEU A 108 13.92 -9.13 7.01
N ARG A 109 14.20 -8.34 5.97
CA ARG A 109 14.52 -6.91 6.11
C ARG A 109 13.34 -6.12 6.70
N LEU A 110 12.10 -6.38 6.24
CA LEU A 110 10.91 -5.72 6.77
C LEU A 110 10.69 -6.03 8.26
N TYR A 111 10.93 -7.26 8.69
CA TYR A 111 10.83 -7.65 10.10
C TYR A 111 11.96 -7.07 10.95
N ALA A 112 13.18 -6.97 10.42
CA ALA A 112 14.28 -6.26 11.09
C ALA A 112 13.92 -4.79 11.38
N GLN A 113 13.34 -4.10 10.40
CA GLN A 113 12.84 -2.74 10.55
C GLN A 113 11.70 -2.67 11.59
N ALA A 114 10.76 -3.61 11.57
CA ALA A 114 9.66 -3.65 12.53
C ALA A 114 10.14 -3.87 13.99
N ARG A 115 11.27 -4.57 14.18
CA ARG A 115 11.95 -4.69 15.46
C ARG A 115 12.66 -3.39 15.91
N GLY A 116 12.79 -2.36 15.03
CA GLY A 116 13.65 -1.20 15.23
C GLY A 116 15.13 -1.61 15.32
N ARG A 117 15.55 -2.55 14.46
CA ARG A 117 16.89 -3.11 14.32
C ARG A 117 17.37 -3.15 12.87
N GLY A 118 16.75 -2.36 11.99
CA GLY A 118 17.17 -2.26 10.59
C GLY A 118 18.61 -1.79 10.45
N ALA A 119 19.00 -0.79 11.22
CA ALA A 119 20.38 -0.26 11.21
C ALA A 119 21.42 -1.28 11.71
N GLU A 120 21.06 -2.15 12.63
CA GLU A 120 21.95 -3.19 13.15
C GLU A 120 22.33 -4.24 12.09
N PHE A 121 21.38 -4.59 11.21
CA PHE A 121 21.59 -5.64 10.22
C PHE A 121 21.96 -5.11 8.83
N TYR A 122 21.39 -3.96 8.43
CA TYR A 122 21.46 -3.42 7.06
C TYR A 122 22.17 -2.07 6.96
N GLY A 123 22.63 -1.47 8.06
CA GLY A 123 23.48 -0.27 8.05
C GLY A 123 22.76 1.05 8.36
N GLU A 124 23.54 2.12 8.38
CA GLU A 124 23.16 3.44 8.91
C GLU A 124 21.92 4.06 8.23
N SER A 125 21.67 3.75 6.96
CA SER A 125 20.50 4.27 6.23
C SER A 125 19.14 3.93 6.87
N TYR A 126 19.10 2.93 7.75
CA TYR A 126 17.89 2.52 8.49
C TYR A 126 17.75 3.18 9.87
N LEU A 127 18.72 3.99 10.32
CA LEU A 127 18.74 4.54 11.68
C LEU A 127 17.49 5.39 11.99
N GLU A 128 17.08 6.27 11.09
CA GLU A 128 15.91 7.13 11.31
C GLU A 128 14.60 6.34 11.35
N ALA A 129 14.50 5.28 10.54
CA ALA A 129 13.36 4.36 10.61
C ALA A 129 13.32 3.61 11.95
N ASP A 130 14.49 3.16 12.45
CA ASP A 130 14.58 2.51 13.77
C ASP A 130 14.25 3.49 14.92
N ARG A 131 14.69 4.76 14.83
CA ARG A 131 14.30 5.81 15.78
C ARG A 131 12.77 5.97 15.84
N TRP A 132 12.12 6.03 14.69
CA TRP A 132 10.65 6.11 14.59
C TRP A 132 9.97 4.92 15.26
N VAL A 133 10.41 3.69 14.93
CA VAL A 133 9.88 2.44 15.49
C VAL A 133 10.05 2.38 17.02
N ARG A 134 11.24 2.74 17.53
CA ARG A 134 11.56 2.73 18.96
C ARG A 134 10.80 3.81 19.73
N THR A 135 10.75 5.03 19.21
CA THR A 135 10.00 6.14 19.81
C THR A 135 8.53 5.79 20.01
N ASN A 136 7.93 5.15 19.00
CA ASN A 136 6.53 4.73 19.05
C ASN A 136 6.28 3.41 19.79
N GLY A 137 7.34 2.75 20.28
CA GLY A 137 7.24 1.56 21.13
C GLY A 137 6.68 0.33 20.43
N ILE A 138 6.85 0.23 19.10
CA ILE A 138 6.27 -0.85 18.28
C ILE A 138 6.62 -2.25 18.80
N PRO A 139 7.89 -2.59 19.14
CA PRO A 139 8.23 -3.93 19.63
C PRO A 139 7.54 -4.31 20.94
N ALA A 140 7.40 -3.35 21.87
CA ALA A 140 6.71 -3.58 23.15
C ALA A 140 5.20 -3.77 22.92
N ARG A 141 4.60 -2.98 22.04
CA ARG A 141 3.19 -3.10 21.67
C ARG A 141 2.91 -4.43 20.97
N ALA A 142 3.78 -4.88 20.08
CA ALA A 142 3.64 -6.16 19.39
C ALA A 142 3.60 -7.35 20.38
N LYS A 143 4.39 -7.31 21.46
CA LYS A 143 4.31 -8.31 22.55
C LYS A 143 2.95 -8.29 23.26
N GLN A 144 2.41 -7.09 23.52
CA GLN A 144 1.06 -6.96 24.08
C GLN A 144 -0.01 -7.47 23.11
N TRP A 145 0.14 -7.19 21.82
CA TRP A 145 -0.75 -7.67 20.78
C TRP A 145 -0.72 -9.20 20.65
N ALA A 146 0.45 -9.84 20.80
CA ALA A 146 0.56 -11.29 20.80
C ALA A 146 -0.24 -11.95 21.94
N GLN A 147 -0.23 -11.33 23.12
CA GLN A 147 -1.03 -11.75 24.28
C GLN A 147 -2.53 -11.49 24.09
N GLY A 148 -2.92 -10.52 23.27
CA GLY A 148 -4.29 -10.14 22.97
C GLY A 148 -4.96 -10.93 21.81
N GLN A 149 -4.24 -11.88 21.17
CA GLN A 149 -4.83 -12.72 20.14
C GLN A 149 -5.86 -13.69 20.72
N SER A 150 -6.86 -14.04 19.93
CA SER A 150 -7.83 -15.07 20.36
C SER A 150 -7.19 -16.47 20.42
N PRO A 151 -7.72 -17.38 21.23
CA PRO A 151 -7.27 -18.77 21.27
C PRO A 151 -7.36 -19.49 19.91
N GLU A 152 -8.29 -19.05 19.06
CA GLU A 152 -8.51 -19.59 17.71
C GLU A 152 -7.45 -19.08 16.72
N PHE A 153 -7.03 -17.81 16.81
CA PHE A 153 -6.14 -17.19 15.83
C PHE A 153 -4.65 -17.28 16.21
N ALA A 154 -4.32 -17.25 17.50
CA ALA A 154 -2.92 -17.32 17.95
C ALA A 154 -2.14 -18.53 17.39
N PRO A 155 -2.71 -19.76 17.32
CA PRO A 155 -2.04 -20.89 16.70
C PRO A 155 -1.76 -20.72 15.20
N LEU A 156 -2.64 -20.04 14.48
CA LEU A 156 -2.49 -19.76 13.03
C LEU A 156 -1.32 -18.81 12.80
N LEU A 157 -1.24 -17.75 13.59
CA LEU A 157 -0.12 -16.81 13.54
C LEU A 157 1.23 -17.47 13.86
N ALA A 158 1.24 -18.38 14.86
CA ALA A 158 2.41 -19.17 15.21
C ALA A 158 2.81 -20.12 14.07
N ALA A 159 1.84 -20.78 13.42
CA ALA A 159 2.10 -21.66 12.29
C ALA A 159 2.68 -20.91 11.09
N PHE A 160 2.20 -19.69 10.80
CA PHE A 160 2.78 -18.84 9.76
C PHE A 160 4.26 -18.54 10.04
N ALA A 161 4.61 -18.11 11.26
CA ALA A 161 5.99 -17.86 11.66
C ALA A 161 6.87 -19.12 11.59
N GLN A 162 6.31 -20.29 11.94
CA GLN A 162 6.98 -21.58 11.80
C GLN A 162 7.29 -21.92 10.34
N GLY A 163 6.35 -21.66 9.41
CA GLY A 163 6.56 -21.86 7.98
C GLY A 163 7.69 -20.99 7.42
N LEU A 164 7.77 -19.72 7.84
CA LEU A 164 8.87 -18.81 7.50
C LEU A 164 10.22 -19.38 7.96
N ASN A 165 10.29 -19.83 9.20
CA ASN A 165 11.53 -20.39 9.78
C ASN A 165 11.91 -21.73 9.16
N ALA A 166 10.93 -22.56 8.78
CA ALA A 166 11.19 -23.86 8.16
C ALA A 166 11.84 -23.68 6.78
N TRP A 167 11.31 -22.77 5.95
CA TRP A 167 11.95 -22.44 4.69
C TRP A 167 13.38 -21.95 4.91
N ALA A 168 13.59 -21.04 5.86
CA ALA A 168 14.90 -20.48 6.17
C ALA A 168 15.90 -21.55 6.65
N ALA A 169 15.44 -22.59 7.34
CA ALA A 169 16.28 -23.71 7.76
C ALA A 169 16.71 -24.58 6.57
N GLU A 170 15.79 -24.87 5.64
CA GLU A 170 16.07 -25.64 4.41
C GLU A 170 17.01 -24.87 3.46
N HIS A 171 16.85 -23.54 3.37
CA HIS A 171 17.52 -22.64 2.41
C HIS A 171 18.50 -21.67 3.08
N HIS A 172 19.04 -22.00 4.24
CA HIS A 172 19.90 -21.11 5.03
C HIS A 172 21.08 -20.53 4.25
N LYS A 173 21.64 -21.28 3.30
CA LYS A 173 22.80 -20.86 2.49
C LYS A 173 22.42 -19.83 1.42
N ASP A 174 21.17 -19.78 1.01
CA ASP A 174 20.65 -18.88 -0.01
C ASP A 174 20.39 -17.45 0.53
N LEU A 175 20.36 -17.31 1.86
CA LEU A 175 20.17 -16.04 2.53
C LEU A 175 21.47 -15.26 2.69
N SER A 176 21.38 -13.93 2.57
CA SER A 176 22.49 -13.03 2.90
C SER A 176 22.86 -13.12 4.40
N PRO A 177 24.10 -12.76 4.80
CA PRO A 177 24.46 -12.70 6.22
C PRO A 177 23.54 -11.79 7.04
N ALA A 178 23.08 -10.67 6.48
CA ALA A 178 22.16 -9.74 7.14
C ALA A 178 20.79 -10.39 7.39
N ALA A 179 20.22 -11.04 6.38
CA ALA A 179 18.95 -11.74 6.50
C ALA A 179 19.01 -12.90 7.50
N ARG A 180 20.08 -13.69 7.46
CA ARG A 180 20.31 -14.77 8.44
C ARG A 180 20.33 -14.28 9.88
N ALA A 181 20.91 -13.12 10.13
CA ALA A 181 20.99 -12.54 11.47
C ALA A 181 19.63 -12.09 12.04
N VAL A 182 18.60 -11.95 11.20
CA VAL A 182 17.22 -11.63 11.64
C VAL A 182 16.49 -12.85 12.21
N LEU A 183 16.88 -14.08 11.80
CA LEU A 183 16.24 -15.31 12.22
C LEU A 183 16.50 -15.65 13.71
N PRO A 184 15.61 -16.36 14.40
CA PRO A 184 14.30 -16.79 13.92
C PRO A 184 13.27 -15.66 13.93
N VAL A 185 12.20 -15.83 13.11
CA VAL A 185 11.01 -14.99 13.12
C VAL A 185 10.02 -15.49 14.15
N SER A 186 9.36 -14.59 14.84
CA SER A 186 8.32 -14.89 15.85
C SER A 186 6.96 -14.30 15.46
N PRO A 187 5.85 -14.71 16.08
CA PRO A 187 4.54 -14.06 15.92
C PRO A 187 4.56 -12.56 16.24
N GLU A 188 5.37 -12.15 17.23
CA GLU A 188 5.54 -10.73 17.57
C GLU A 188 6.16 -9.92 16.44
N ASP A 189 7.04 -10.51 15.63
CA ASP A 189 7.63 -9.83 14.48
C ASP A 189 6.58 -9.55 13.38
N VAL A 190 5.70 -10.52 13.14
CA VAL A 190 4.58 -10.38 12.20
C VAL A 190 3.64 -9.28 12.66
N LEU A 191 3.33 -9.23 13.96
CA LEU A 191 2.49 -8.18 14.56
C LEU A 191 3.19 -6.82 14.60
N ALA A 192 4.50 -6.78 14.87
CA ALA A 192 5.30 -5.55 14.82
C ALA A 192 5.30 -4.96 13.40
N HIS A 193 5.42 -5.82 12.39
CA HIS A 193 5.34 -5.40 11.00
C HIS A 193 3.94 -4.84 10.65
N CYS A 194 2.88 -5.49 11.12
CA CYS A 194 1.52 -4.95 10.99
C CYS A 194 1.37 -3.57 11.62
N LEU A 195 1.82 -3.40 12.87
CA LEU A 195 1.80 -2.11 13.58
C LEU A 195 2.59 -1.04 12.80
N ARG A 196 3.80 -1.39 12.35
CA ARG A 196 4.65 -0.48 11.58
C ARG A 196 3.96 -0.04 10.29
N VAL A 197 3.39 -0.96 9.52
CA VAL A 197 2.74 -0.64 8.24
C VAL A 197 1.42 0.11 8.49
N ILE A 198 0.50 -0.47 9.24
CA ILE A 198 -0.87 0.07 9.35
C ILE A 198 -0.91 1.36 10.18
N HIS A 199 -0.32 1.37 11.38
CA HIS A 199 -0.47 2.49 12.29
C HIS A 199 0.62 3.56 12.11
N TYR A 200 1.85 3.15 11.78
CA TYR A 200 3.00 4.04 11.76
C TYR A 200 3.60 4.30 10.37
N ASP A 201 2.85 3.92 9.32
CA ASP A 201 3.04 4.36 7.95
C ASP A 201 1.73 4.86 7.33
N TRP A 202 0.68 4.03 7.29
CA TRP A 202 -0.59 4.41 6.67
C TRP A 202 -1.34 5.51 7.44
N ILE A 203 -1.48 5.43 8.76
CA ILE A 203 -2.11 6.49 9.56
C ILE A 203 -1.17 7.69 9.65
N ILE A 204 0.03 7.50 10.18
CA ILE A 204 1.01 8.57 10.41
C ILE A 204 2.43 8.04 10.25
N ASN A 205 3.23 8.73 9.44
CA ASN A 205 4.66 8.47 9.27
C ASN A 205 5.44 9.79 9.43
N PRO A 206 6.79 9.78 9.45
CA PRO A 206 7.57 11.00 9.60
C PRO A 206 7.24 12.10 8.58
N SER A 207 6.93 11.73 7.33
CA SER A 207 6.58 12.68 6.27
C SER A 207 5.20 13.31 6.51
N LYS A 208 4.18 12.50 6.82
CA LYS A 208 2.84 12.98 7.19
C LYS A 208 2.88 13.84 8.44
N LEU A 209 3.65 13.43 9.47
CA LEU A 209 3.87 14.23 10.67
C LEU A 209 4.48 15.60 10.31
N ALA A 210 5.54 15.61 9.52
CA ALA A 210 6.18 16.86 9.08
C ALA A 210 5.24 17.72 8.23
N GLY A 211 4.40 17.11 7.40
CA GLY A 211 3.33 17.78 6.64
C GLY A 211 2.31 18.47 7.55
N ARG A 212 1.77 17.75 8.54
CA ARG A 212 0.81 18.28 9.51
C ARG A 212 1.42 19.42 10.38
N LEU A 213 2.67 19.29 10.80
CA LEU A 213 3.37 20.33 11.56
C LEU A 213 3.60 21.62 10.74
N ARG A 214 3.69 21.52 9.41
CA ARG A 214 3.82 22.65 8.48
C ARG A 214 2.51 23.07 7.84
N ARG A 215 1.40 22.39 8.12
CA ARG A 215 0.10 22.54 7.47
C ARG A 215 0.18 22.38 5.95
N ALA A 216 1.00 21.46 5.49
CA ALA A 216 1.10 21.06 4.09
C ALA A 216 0.07 19.97 3.76
N ALA A 217 -0.36 19.91 2.50
CA ALA A 217 -1.24 18.83 2.05
C ALA A 217 -0.56 17.45 2.25
N PRO A 218 -1.31 16.43 2.64
CA PRO A 218 -0.76 15.08 2.81
C PRO A 218 -0.31 14.50 1.48
N ASP A 219 0.73 13.66 1.54
CA ASP A 219 1.13 12.79 0.45
C ASP A 219 0.11 11.64 0.35
N VAL A 220 -0.42 11.36 -0.83
CA VAL A 220 -1.56 10.45 -0.99
C VAL A 220 -1.18 9.25 -1.85
N HIS A 221 -1.10 8.08 -1.23
CA HIS A 221 -1.21 6.80 -1.94
C HIS A 221 -2.59 6.71 -2.62
N GLY A 222 -2.68 5.99 -3.73
CA GLY A 222 -3.91 5.91 -4.51
C GLY A 222 -4.46 4.49 -4.61
N SER A 223 -5.68 4.38 -5.07
CA SER A 223 -6.35 3.13 -5.43
C SER A 223 -7.64 3.44 -6.20
N ASN A 224 -8.25 2.44 -6.86
CA ASN A 224 -9.62 2.50 -7.36
C ASN A 224 -10.38 1.26 -6.89
N GLU A 225 -11.65 1.42 -6.61
CA GLU A 225 -12.56 0.31 -6.34
C GLU A 225 -13.93 0.60 -6.95
N TRP A 226 -14.52 -0.41 -7.59
CA TRP A 226 -15.90 -0.38 -8.07
C TRP A 226 -16.60 -1.68 -7.66
N ALA A 227 -17.86 -1.59 -7.20
CA ALA A 227 -18.75 -2.72 -7.13
C ALA A 227 -20.03 -2.41 -7.91
N ILE A 228 -20.45 -3.33 -8.76
CA ILE A 228 -21.56 -3.15 -9.71
C ILE A 228 -22.60 -4.22 -9.41
N GLY A 229 -23.82 -3.79 -9.06
CA GLY A 229 -24.94 -4.67 -8.73
C GLY A 229 -25.62 -5.28 -9.95
N PRO A 230 -26.49 -6.29 -9.75
CA PRO A 230 -27.15 -7.05 -10.82
C PRO A 230 -27.96 -6.17 -11.78
N SER A 231 -28.56 -5.09 -11.28
CA SER A 231 -29.34 -4.16 -12.12
C SER A 231 -28.51 -3.47 -13.20
N ARG A 232 -27.21 -3.34 -12.99
CA ARG A 232 -26.24 -2.67 -13.88
C ARG A 232 -25.24 -3.65 -14.52
N SER A 233 -25.29 -4.93 -14.18
CA SER A 233 -24.50 -6.00 -14.80
C SER A 233 -25.26 -6.62 -15.98
N ALA A 234 -24.56 -6.90 -17.07
CA ALA A 234 -25.13 -7.53 -18.24
C ALA A 234 -25.46 -9.02 -18.03
N SER A 235 -24.63 -9.71 -17.22
CA SER A 235 -24.84 -11.11 -16.83
C SER A 235 -25.89 -11.30 -15.75
N GLY A 236 -26.19 -10.22 -14.98
CA GLY A 236 -26.99 -10.29 -13.77
C GLY A 236 -26.22 -10.71 -12.52
N SER A 237 -24.94 -11.06 -12.65
CA SER A 237 -24.03 -11.28 -11.50
C SER A 237 -23.42 -9.97 -11.05
N THR A 238 -23.03 -9.85 -9.78
CA THR A 238 -22.26 -8.69 -9.31
C THR A 238 -20.85 -8.71 -9.86
N LEU A 239 -20.28 -7.51 -10.05
CA LEU A 239 -18.90 -7.32 -10.51
C LEU A 239 -18.13 -6.50 -9.48
N LEU A 240 -16.86 -6.84 -9.26
CA LEU A 240 -15.96 -6.13 -8.35
C LEU A 240 -14.66 -5.79 -9.09
N LEU A 241 -14.26 -4.52 -9.05
CA LEU A 241 -12.92 -4.06 -9.43
C LEU A 241 -12.10 -3.78 -8.19
N SER A 242 -10.99 -4.47 -8.06
CA SER A 242 -9.93 -4.23 -7.08
C SER A 242 -8.73 -3.60 -7.78
N ASN A 243 -8.19 -2.48 -7.24
CA ASN A 243 -7.04 -1.84 -7.84
C ASN A 243 -6.28 -0.95 -6.85
N SER A 244 -5.12 -1.39 -6.41
CA SER A 244 -4.20 -0.60 -5.57
C SER A 244 -3.21 0.20 -6.40
N HIS A 245 -2.85 1.42 -5.91
CA HIS A 245 -1.80 2.26 -6.48
C HIS A 245 -0.74 2.57 -5.43
N LEU A 246 0.28 1.73 -5.35
CA LEU A 246 1.37 1.86 -4.38
C LEU A 246 2.73 1.88 -5.07
N GLU A 247 3.78 2.11 -4.30
CA GLU A 247 5.15 1.93 -4.76
C GLU A 247 5.39 0.47 -5.16
N TRP A 248 6.18 0.29 -6.22
CA TRP A 248 6.47 -1.02 -6.79
C TRP A 248 7.65 -1.68 -6.07
N GLY A 249 7.62 -1.71 -4.75
CA GLY A 249 8.68 -2.32 -3.94
C GLY A 249 8.56 -2.06 -2.45
N ASP A 250 9.57 -2.49 -1.70
CA ASP A 250 9.71 -2.39 -0.25
C ASP A 250 8.48 -2.89 0.51
N MET A 251 8.01 -2.20 1.56
CA MET A 251 6.90 -2.65 2.40
C MET A 251 5.53 -2.69 1.69
N HIS A 252 5.42 -2.08 0.51
CA HIS A 252 4.22 -2.10 -0.30
C HIS A 252 4.21 -3.20 -1.37
N THR A 253 5.23 -4.07 -1.37
CA THR A 253 5.28 -5.25 -2.25
C THR A 253 4.13 -6.19 -1.95
N TYR A 254 3.34 -6.50 -2.98
CA TYR A 254 2.25 -7.46 -2.89
C TYR A 254 2.73 -8.89 -3.14
N PHE A 255 2.02 -9.82 -2.53
CA PHE A 255 2.09 -11.26 -2.76
C PHE A 255 0.69 -11.79 -3.04
N GLU A 256 0.50 -12.37 -4.19
CA GLU A 256 -0.76 -12.95 -4.65
C GLU A 256 -0.77 -14.45 -4.38
N VAL A 257 -1.89 -15.00 -3.92
CA VAL A 257 -1.99 -16.41 -3.48
C VAL A 257 -3.43 -16.93 -3.49
N GLN A 258 -3.59 -18.22 -3.72
CA GLN A 258 -4.81 -18.98 -3.41
C GLN A 258 -4.61 -19.79 -2.13
N LEU A 259 -5.61 -19.76 -1.25
CA LEU A 259 -5.67 -20.49 0.01
C LEU A 259 -6.88 -21.42 0.02
N THR A 260 -6.64 -22.73 0.16
CA THR A 260 -7.68 -23.76 0.17
C THR A 260 -7.53 -24.67 1.38
N ALA A 261 -8.55 -24.76 2.21
CA ALA A 261 -8.66 -25.65 3.35
C ALA A 261 -10.15 -25.87 3.67
N PRO A 262 -10.51 -26.75 4.60
CA PRO A 262 -11.92 -26.89 5.01
C PRO A 262 -12.54 -25.54 5.40
N GLY A 263 -13.59 -25.12 4.65
CA GLY A 263 -14.24 -23.80 4.80
C GLY A 263 -13.46 -22.60 4.22
N VAL A 264 -12.39 -22.82 3.49
CA VAL A 264 -11.55 -21.76 2.88
C VAL A 264 -11.38 -22.02 1.40
N THR A 265 -11.78 -21.06 0.55
CA THR A 265 -11.58 -21.07 -0.90
C THR A 265 -11.12 -19.69 -1.40
N SER A 266 -10.28 -19.04 -0.61
CA SER A 266 -9.91 -17.63 -0.80
C SER A 266 -8.81 -17.44 -1.84
N TYR A 267 -8.94 -16.39 -2.65
CA TYR A 267 -7.92 -15.91 -3.57
C TYR A 267 -7.75 -14.40 -3.41
N GLY A 268 -6.53 -13.90 -3.55
CA GLY A 268 -6.29 -12.47 -3.48
C GLY A 268 -4.85 -12.10 -3.26
N ALA A 269 -4.64 -10.89 -2.75
CA ALA A 269 -3.31 -10.36 -2.53
C ALA A 269 -3.17 -9.66 -1.17
N VAL A 270 -1.94 -9.64 -0.69
CA VAL A 270 -1.57 -9.01 0.58
C VAL A 270 -0.15 -8.43 0.49
N TRP A 271 0.21 -7.57 1.40
CA TRP A 271 1.60 -7.13 1.54
C TRP A 271 2.48 -8.23 2.11
N VAL A 272 3.71 -8.34 1.57
CA VAL A 272 4.71 -9.31 2.05
C VAL A 272 4.90 -9.20 3.56
N GLY A 273 4.87 -10.34 4.23
CA GLY A 273 5.00 -10.44 5.69
C GLY A 273 3.67 -10.44 6.44
N PHE A 274 2.52 -10.31 5.79
CA PHE A 274 1.20 -10.44 6.41
C PHE A 274 0.64 -11.86 6.21
N PRO A 275 0.01 -12.46 7.24
CA PRO A 275 -0.44 -13.84 7.22
C PRO A 275 -1.85 -14.05 6.67
N VAL A 276 -2.55 -13.00 6.21
CA VAL A 276 -3.94 -13.03 5.75
C VAL A 276 -4.13 -12.14 4.54
N LEU A 277 -5.11 -12.43 3.69
CA LEU A 277 -5.42 -11.64 2.51
C LEU A 277 -6.06 -10.29 2.89
N ARG A 278 -5.58 -9.22 2.28
CA ARG A 278 -6.10 -7.86 2.43
C ARG A 278 -7.15 -7.51 1.37
N GLN A 279 -6.91 -7.91 0.15
CA GLN A 279 -7.86 -7.87 -0.97
C GLN A 279 -8.17 -9.32 -1.31
N CYS A 280 -9.41 -9.70 -1.23
CA CYS A 280 -9.78 -11.10 -1.24
C CYS A 280 -11.13 -11.32 -1.90
N PHE A 281 -11.27 -12.47 -2.55
CA PHE A 281 -12.55 -13.03 -2.91
C PHE A 281 -12.55 -14.54 -2.70
N ASN A 282 -13.72 -15.10 -2.46
CA ASN A 282 -13.97 -16.52 -2.34
C ASN A 282 -15.11 -16.93 -3.31
N ASP A 283 -15.71 -18.07 -3.13
CA ASP A 283 -16.82 -18.54 -4.00
C ASP A 283 -18.13 -17.77 -3.83
N TYR A 284 -18.22 -16.94 -2.80
CA TYR A 284 -19.47 -16.29 -2.38
C TYR A 284 -19.41 -14.77 -2.51
N LEU A 285 -18.30 -14.18 -2.12
CA LEU A 285 -18.13 -12.73 -1.97
C LEU A 285 -16.69 -12.29 -2.17
N GLY A 286 -16.50 -10.99 -2.28
CA GLY A 286 -15.17 -10.38 -2.26
C GLY A 286 -15.21 -8.94 -1.79
N TRP A 287 -14.05 -8.45 -1.39
CA TRP A 287 -13.84 -7.06 -1.04
C TRP A 287 -12.49 -6.54 -1.52
N THR A 288 -12.44 -5.24 -1.68
CA THR A 288 -11.23 -4.50 -2.00
C THR A 288 -11.19 -3.22 -1.19
N GLN A 289 -10.02 -2.56 -1.17
CA GLN A 289 -9.81 -1.40 -0.32
C GLN A 289 -9.09 -0.29 -1.07
N THR A 290 -9.55 0.96 -0.84
CA THR A 290 -8.84 2.16 -1.22
C THR A 290 -8.39 2.94 0.02
N THR A 291 -7.34 3.75 -0.12
CA THR A 291 -6.90 4.63 0.97
C THR A 291 -7.95 5.69 1.23
N ASN A 292 -8.28 5.85 2.50
CA ASN A 292 -9.00 7.02 3.03
C ASN A 292 -8.07 7.83 3.95
N ASN A 293 -8.54 8.97 4.41
CA ASN A 293 -7.81 9.85 5.32
C ASN A 293 -8.71 10.23 6.51
N PRO A 294 -9.10 9.27 7.35
CA PRO A 294 -9.84 9.57 8.56
C PRO A 294 -8.94 10.26 9.59
N ASP A 295 -9.55 10.86 10.61
CA ASP A 295 -8.82 11.46 11.70
C ASP A 295 -8.49 10.41 12.77
N GLU A 296 -7.32 9.81 12.67
CA GLU A 296 -6.90 8.67 13.51
C GLU A 296 -5.61 8.92 14.29
N ALA A 297 -5.02 10.10 14.15
CA ALA A 297 -3.82 10.48 14.89
C ALA A 297 -3.91 11.91 15.38
N ASP A 298 -3.96 12.10 16.69
CA ASP A 298 -3.98 13.40 17.33
C ASP A 298 -2.57 13.87 17.67
N LEU A 299 -2.28 15.14 17.41
CA LEU A 299 -1.03 15.80 17.75
C LEU A 299 -1.26 16.83 18.83
N TYR A 300 -0.63 16.66 20.00
CA TYR A 300 -0.82 17.50 21.18
C TYR A 300 0.40 18.38 21.41
N ARG A 301 0.20 19.70 21.41
CA ARG A 301 1.22 20.67 21.80
C ARG A 301 1.34 20.72 23.33
N LEU A 302 2.47 20.27 23.84
CA LEU A 302 2.75 20.26 25.26
C LEU A 302 3.18 21.65 25.75
N VAL A 303 2.69 22.05 26.93
CA VAL A 303 3.16 23.20 27.68
C VAL A 303 4.19 22.68 28.69
N LEU A 304 5.46 23.03 28.53
CA LEU A 304 6.55 22.55 29.37
C LEU A 304 6.66 23.42 30.63
N LYS A 305 6.83 22.77 31.78
CA LYS A 305 7.03 23.44 33.08
C LYS A 305 7.82 22.53 34.04
N ASP A 306 8.81 23.06 34.71
CA ASP A 306 9.58 22.42 35.80
C ASP A 306 10.12 21.01 35.39
N GLY A 307 10.64 20.89 34.16
CA GLY A 307 11.17 19.62 33.63
C GLY A 307 10.10 18.58 33.19
N GLY A 308 8.83 18.92 33.37
CA GLY A 308 7.68 18.11 32.94
C GLY A 308 6.78 18.85 31.96
N TYR A 309 5.52 18.44 31.89
CA TYR A 309 4.48 19.06 31.07
C TYR A 309 3.22 19.35 31.89
N VAL A 310 2.49 20.39 31.51
CA VAL A 310 1.24 20.79 32.19
C VAL A 310 0.07 19.97 31.63
N LEU A 311 -0.81 19.49 32.53
CA LEU A 311 -2.12 18.92 32.22
C LEU A 311 -3.12 19.38 33.31
N ASP A 312 -4.21 20.00 32.88
CA ASP A 312 -5.25 20.58 33.80
C ASP A 312 -4.67 21.44 34.91
N GLY A 313 -3.70 22.30 34.55
CA GLY A 313 -3.02 23.20 35.49
C GLY A 313 -1.96 22.56 36.38
N GLN A 314 -1.77 21.24 36.32
CA GLN A 314 -0.78 20.51 37.12
C GLN A 314 0.43 20.10 36.29
N THR A 315 1.64 20.22 36.83
CA THR A 315 2.86 19.69 36.19
C THR A 315 2.93 18.18 36.42
N ARG A 316 3.04 17.43 35.30
CA ARG A 316 3.28 15.99 35.27
C ARG A 316 4.68 15.70 34.71
N GLN A 317 5.34 14.67 35.23
CA GLN A 317 6.65 14.25 34.77
C GLN A 317 6.50 13.36 33.53
N PHE A 318 7.51 13.43 32.62
CA PHE A 318 7.62 12.49 31.54
C PHE A 318 8.00 11.09 32.07
N GLU A 319 7.44 10.07 31.48
CA GLU A 319 8.05 8.73 31.47
C GLU A 319 9.24 8.77 30.53
N VAL A 320 10.45 8.56 31.04
CA VAL A 320 11.69 8.64 30.24
C VAL A 320 12.34 7.27 30.14
N ALA A 321 12.65 6.86 28.93
CA ALA A 321 13.46 5.67 28.66
C ALA A 321 14.72 6.07 27.87
N HIS A 322 15.85 5.50 28.28
CA HIS A 322 17.13 5.62 27.56
C HIS A 322 17.44 4.29 26.92
N GLU A 323 17.57 4.28 25.60
CA GLU A 323 17.88 3.09 24.81
C GLU A 323 19.08 3.37 23.89
N ALA A 324 19.64 2.32 23.27
CA ALA A 324 20.62 2.43 22.21
C ALA A 324 20.16 1.65 20.99
N ILE A 325 20.33 2.26 19.82
CA ILE A 325 20.16 1.60 18.52
C ILE A 325 21.55 1.18 18.04
N LYS A 326 21.72 -0.11 17.77
CA LYS A 326 22.95 -0.61 17.16
C LYS A 326 22.97 -0.28 15.67
N VAL A 327 24.09 0.30 15.21
CA VAL A 327 24.29 0.69 13.83
C VAL A 327 25.48 -0.06 13.27
N ARG A 328 25.27 -0.82 12.18
CA ARG A 328 26.34 -1.50 11.46
C ARG A 328 27.11 -0.51 10.60
N MET A 329 28.41 -0.44 10.85
CA MET A 329 29.33 0.39 10.12
C MET A 329 29.86 -0.33 8.87
N ALA A 330 30.47 0.41 7.93
CA ALA A 330 31.00 -0.15 6.70
C ALA A 330 32.11 -1.19 6.91
N ASP A 331 32.87 -1.10 8.02
CA ASP A 331 33.89 -2.05 8.43
C ASP A 331 33.32 -3.32 9.14
N GLY A 332 31.99 -3.40 9.27
CA GLY A 332 31.29 -4.49 9.95
C GLY A 332 31.18 -4.36 11.47
N SER A 333 31.79 -3.34 12.07
CA SER A 333 31.64 -3.05 13.51
C SER A 333 30.23 -2.55 13.85
N LEU A 334 29.88 -2.57 15.13
CA LEU A 334 28.62 -2.00 15.62
C LEU A 334 28.89 -0.79 16.48
N ARG A 335 28.22 0.33 16.18
CA ARG A 335 28.19 1.53 16.97
C ARG A 335 26.85 1.62 17.70
N ASP A 336 26.87 1.98 18.98
CA ASP A 336 25.67 2.29 19.74
C ASP A 336 25.29 3.77 19.53
N GLU A 337 24.06 3.98 19.09
CA GLU A 337 23.47 5.32 18.92
C GLU A 337 22.42 5.55 20.00
N PRO A 338 22.66 6.44 20.98
CA PRO A 338 21.75 6.64 22.09
C PRO A 338 20.49 7.37 21.65
N ILE A 339 19.34 6.94 22.19
CA ILE A 339 18.05 7.63 22.05
C ILE A 339 17.39 7.83 23.40
N THR A 340 16.74 8.98 23.59
CA THR A 340 15.92 9.28 24.75
C THR A 340 14.46 9.36 24.31
N ILE A 341 13.63 8.49 24.85
CA ILE A 341 12.20 8.42 24.54
C ILE A 341 11.45 9.03 25.73
N ARG A 342 10.66 10.07 25.47
CA ARG A 342 9.77 10.69 26.45
C ARG A 342 8.33 10.34 26.12
N ARG A 343 7.57 9.93 27.13
CA ARG A 343 6.14 9.62 27.01
C ARG A 343 5.32 10.48 27.95
N THR A 344 4.09 10.76 27.51
CA THR A 344 3.07 11.49 28.25
C THR A 344 1.78 10.67 28.28
N VAL A 345 0.75 11.17 28.96
CA VAL A 345 -0.60 10.56 28.87
C VAL A 345 -1.20 10.58 27.46
N HIS A 346 -0.72 11.49 26.59
CA HIS A 346 -1.16 11.54 25.17
C HIS A 346 -0.49 10.46 24.31
N GLY A 347 0.73 10.06 24.69
CA GLY A 347 1.58 9.13 23.95
C GLY A 347 3.04 9.61 23.91
N PRO A 348 3.87 9.08 22.97
CA PRO A 348 5.26 9.47 22.82
C PRO A 348 5.39 10.92 22.33
N VAL A 349 6.47 11.59 22.77
CA VAL A 349 6.92 12.85 22.18
C VAL A 349 7.59 12.55 20.84
N VAL A 350 7.02 13.04 19.75
CA VAL A 350 7.45 12.76 18.36
C VAL A 350 8.12 13.95 17.69
N ALA A 351 8.01 15.14 18.26
CA ALA A 351 8.72 16.33 17.82
C ALA A 351 9.07 17.22 19.00
N ASP A 352 10.29 17.77 19.00
CA ASP A 352 10.76 18.76 19.98
C ASP A 352 11.74 19.71 19.30
N ARG A 353 11.20 20.79 18.74
CA ARG A 353 11.99 21.76 17.97
C ARG A 353 11.29 23.10 17.86
N ASN A 354 12.08 24.17 17.71
CA ASN A 354 11.57 25.54 17.54
C ASN A 354 10.63 25.98 18.65
N GLY A 355 10.88 25.55 19.91
CA GLY A 355 10.04 25.89 21.07
C GLY A 355 8.67 25.17 21.05
N MET A 356 8.48 24.16 20.23
CA MET A 356 7.27 23.37 20.16
C MET A 356 7.59 21.89 20.44
N THR A 357 7.05 21.37 21.54
CA THR A 357 7.10 19.94 21.89
C THR A 357 5.73 19.31 21.61
N VAL A 358 5.71 18.23 20.83
CA VAL A 358 4.49 17.58 20.37
C VAL A 358 4.49 16.11 20.79
N ALA A 359 3.43 15.69 21.48
CA ALA A 359 3.12 14.29 21.71
C ALA A 359 2.08 13.80 20.69
N MET A 360 2.08 12.50 20.42
CA MET A 360 1.20 11.88 19.42
C MET A 360 0.40 10.74 20.02
N ARG A 361 -0.90 10.70 19.70
CA ARG A 361 -1.79 9.60 20.01
C ARG A 361 -2.34 9.01 18.72
N VAL A 362 -2.23 7.70 18.57
CA VAL A 362 -2.81 6.96 17.43
C VAL A 362 -4.03 6.21 17.93
N ALA A 363 -5.16 6.37 17.24
CA ALA A 363 -6.42 5.71 17.59
C ALA A 363 -6.31 4.19 17.44
N ALA A 364 -7.10 3.46 18.22
CA ALA A 364 -7.27 2.00 18.14
C ALA A 364 -5.96 1.20 18.23
N ILE A 365 -4.87 1.78 18.75
CA ILE A 365 -3.57 1.11 18.92
C ILE A 365 -3.64 -0.07 19.92
N ASP A 366 -4.68 -0.16 20.70
CA ASP A 366 -5.00 -1.22 21.66
C ASP A 366 -5.86 -2.35 21.09
N ARG A 367 -6.11 -2.37 19.77
CA ARG A 367 -6.94 -3.35 19.06
C ARG A 367 -6.06 -4.39 18.33
N PRO A 368 -5.73 -5.53 18.98
CA PRO A 368 -4.66 -6.44 18.53
C PRO A 368 -5.05 -7.43 17.43
N ARG A 369 -6.36 -7.53 17.08
CA ARG A 369 -6.90 -8.66 16.28
C ARG A 369 -7.17 -8.30 14.81
N LEU A 370 -6.38 -7.40 14.23
CA LEU A 370 -6.55 -6.95 12.84
C LEU A 370 -6.46 -8.12 11.85
N PHE A 371 -5.50 -9.01 12.02
CA PHE A 371 -5.38 -10.18 11.15
C PHE A 371 -6.53 -11.17 11.31
N GLU A 372 -7.04 -11.33 12.53
CA GLU A 372 -8.23 -12.16 12.78
C GLU A 372 -9.47 -11.56 12.09
N GLN A 373 -9.62 -10.22 12.09
CA GLN A 373 -10.72 -9.58 11.37
C GLN A 373 -10.66 -9.90 9.87
N PHE A 374 -9.52 -9.72 9.21
CA PHE A 374 -9.36 -10.09 7.79
C PHE A 374 -9.62 -11.57 7.53
N TRP A 375 -9.11 -12.43 8.40
CA TRP A 375 -9.35 -13.86 8.31
C TRP A 375 -10.85 -14.20 8.36
N ARG A 376 -11.57 -13.63 9.33
CA ARG A 376 -13.03 -13.82 9.46
C ARG A 376 -13.80 -13.24 8.28
N MET A 377 -13.37 -12.11 7.72
CA MET A 377 -13.93 -11.57 6.47
C MET A 377 -13.75 -12.57 5.32
N GLY A 378 -12.61 -13.25 5.22
CA GLY A 378 -12.32 -14.26 4.19
C GLY A 378 -13.10 -15.56 4.32
N LEU A 379 -13.59 -15.87 5.52
CA LEU A 379 -14.45 -17.05 5.80
C LEU A 379 -15.93 -16.78 5.59
N ALA A 380 -16.35 -15.53 5.43
CA ALA A 380 -17.74 -15.16 5.29
C ALA A 380 -18.36 -15.65 3.96
N HIS A 381 -19.65 -16.00 3.98
CA HIS A 381 -20.40 -16.49 2.83
C HIS A 381 -21.43 -15.49 2.30
N ASN A 382 -21.74 -14.46 3.07
CA ASN A 382 -22.74 -13.44 2.74
C ASN A 382 -22.43 -12.10 3.42
N LEU A 383 -23.20 -11.07 3.06
CA LEU A 383 -23.03 -9.72 3.59
C LEU A 383 -23.16 -9.64 5.11
N THR A 384 -24.07 -10.42 5.71
CA THR A 384 -24.32 -10.41 7.16
C THR A 384 -23.10 -10.93 7.93
N GLU A 385 -22.54 -12.06 7.51
CA GLU A 385 -21.35 -12.66 8.11
C GLU A 385 -20.13 -11.75 7.93
N TRP A 386 -19.96 -11.17 6.74
CA TRP A 386 -18.88 -10.26 6.45
C TRP A 386 -18.95 -9.00 7.32
N GLN A 387 -20.14 -8.38 7.45
CA GLN A 387 -20.35 -7.25 8.35
C GLN A 387 -20.11 -7.60 9.82
N ALA A 388 -20.41 -8.83 10.25
CA ALA A 388 -20.10 -9.28 11.62
C ALA A 388 -18.59 -9.26 11.89
N ALA A 389 -17.77 -9.66 10.91
CA ALA A 389 -16.31 -9.55 11.01
C ALA A 389 -15.84 -8.09 11.02
N VAL A 390 -16.40 -7.23 10.18
CA VAL A 390 -16.02 -5.80 10.13
C VAL A 390 -16.40 -5.08 11.43
N ARG A 391 -17.50 -5.44 12.08
CA ARG A 391 -17.90 -4.90 13.39
C ARG A 391 -16.91 -5.18 14.53
N MET A 392 -15.93 -6.05 14.33
CA MET A 392 -14.80 -6.16 15.26
C MET A 392 -14.01 -4.86 15.37
N GLN A 393 -14.05 -3.97 14.37
CA GLN A 393 -13.38 -2.69 14.29
C GLN A 393 -11.90 -2.76 14.68
N GLN A 394 -11.19 -3.77 14.17
CA GLN A 394 -9.77 -3.96 14.41
C GLN A 394 -8.91 -3.31 13.33
N LEU A 395 -9.48 -3.15 12.12
CA LEU A 395 -8.84 -2.45 11.01
C LEU A 395 -9.16 -0.96 11.12
N PRO A 396 -8.13 -0.08 11.30
CA PRO A 396 -8.39 1.33 11.60
C PRO A 396 -8.86 2.13 10.39
N LEU A 397 -8.41 1.83 9.19
CA LEU A 397 -8.63 2.67 8.02
C LEU A 397 -8.98 1.83 6.78
N PHE A 398 -9.13 2.48 5.65
CA PHE A 398 -9.46 2.07 4.28
C PHE A 398 -10.96 2.09 3.96
N ASN A 399 -11.32 2.82 2.91
CA ASN A 399 -12.57 2.59 2.21
C ASN A 399 -12.63 1.12 1.79
N THR A 400 -13.81 0.55 1.78
CA THR A 400 -13.98 -0.85 1.38
C THR A 400 -15.19 -0.98 0.47
N ALA A 401 -14.97 -1.48 -0.74
CA ALA A 401 -16.04 -1.96 -1.62
C ALA A 401 -16.20 -3.48 -1.46
N TYR A 402 -17.44 -3.91 -1.41
CA TYR A 402 -17.89 -5.30 -1.26
C TYR A 402 -18.84 -5.66 -2.38
N ALA A 403 -18.78 -6.92 -2.83
CA ALA A 403 -19.76 -7.53 -3.72
C ALA A 403 -19.92 -9.02 -3.41
N ASP A 404 -21.12 -9.57 -3.63
CA ASP A 404 -21.39 -10.99 -3.41
C ASP A 404 -22.26 -11.61 -4.50
N ARG A 405 -22.38 -12.94 -4.43
CA ARG A 405 -23.18 -13.76 -5.32
C ARG A 405 -24.70 -13.57 -5.13
N GLU A 406 -25.13 -13.12 -3.95
CA GLU A 406 -26.54 -12.87 -3.64
C GLU A 406 -27.06 -11.58 -4.27
N GLY A 407 -26.15 -10.77 -4.83
CA GLY A 407 -26.48 -9.55 -5.57
C GLY A 407 -26.24 -8.27 -4.78
N HIS A 408 -25.70 -8.36 -3.57
CA HIS A 408 -25.42 -7.20 -2.74
C HIS A 408 -24.11 -6.53 -3.14
N ILE A 409 -24.11 -5.21 -3.12
CA ILE A 409 -22.93 -4.38 -3.21
C ILE A 409 -22.90 -3.37 -2.06
N MET A 410 -21.73 -3.08 -1.53
CA MET A 410 -21.60 -2.13 -0.43
C MET A 410 -20.35 -1.28 -0.58
N TYR A 411 -20.44 -0.01 -0.19
CA TYR A 411 -19.32 0.85 0.16
C TYR A 411 -19.32 1.15 1.66
N LEU A 412 -18.16 1.09 2.29
CA LEU A 412 -17.94 1.44 3.68
C LEU A 412 -16.73 2.38 3.80
N TYR A 413 -16.92 3.54 4.39
CA TYR A 413 -15.81 4.36 4.90
C TYR A 413 -15.36 3.79 6.24
N ASN A 414 -14.53 2.74 6.19
CA ASN A 414 -14.06 2.08 7.40
C ASN A 414 -12.98 2.93 8.08
N ALA A 415 -13.17 3.23 9.37
CA ALA A 415 -12.28 4.06 10.15
C ALA A 415 -12.46 3.81 11.65
N THR A 416 -11.41 4.02 12.44
CA THR A 416 -11.49 4.03 13.91
C THR A 416 -11.35 5.44 14.46
N VAL A 417 -12.20 6.35 13.97
CA VAL A 417 -12.18 7.77 14.33
C VAL A 417 -12.51 7.95 15.80
N PRO A 418 -11.67 8.67 16.59
CA PRO A 418 -11.96 8.99 17.97
C PRO A 418 -13.24 9.85 18.11
N VAL A 419 -14.00 9.61 19.18
CA VAL A 419 -15.10 10.50 19.56
C VAL A 419 -14.52 11.75 20.19
N HIS A 420 -14.48 12.84 19.44
CA HIS A 420 -13.94 14.10 19.90
C HIS A 420 -15.02 14.96 20.56
N PRO A 421 -14.70 15.62 21.70
CA PRO A 421 -15.68 16.43 22.45
C PRO A 421 -16.00 17.77 21.76
N THR A 422 -15.14 18.23 20.87
CA THR A 422 -15.25 19.52 20.19
C THR A 422 -14.36 19.54 18.93
N GLY A 423 -14.56 20.53 18.06
CA GLY A 423 -13.78 20.71 16.84
C GLY A 423 -14.34 19.92 15.66
N ASP A 424 -13.82 20.22 14.48
CA ASP A 424 -14.12 19.54 13.24
C ASP A 424 -12.88 18.78 12.73
N TYR A 425 -13.02 18.14 11.58
CA TYR A 425 -11.92 17.42 10.91
C TYR A 425 -10.66 18.30 10.77
N GLN A 426 -10.81 19.55 10.35
CA GLN A 426 -9.67 20.44 10.13
C GLN A 426 -8.96 20.82 11.45
N PHE A 427 -9.70 21.01 12.53
CA PHE A 427 -9.15 21.27 13.85
C PHE A 427 -8.24 20.11 14.31
N TRP A 428 -8.72 18.87 14.18
CA TRP A 428 -8.00 17.67 14.63
C TRP A 428 -6.88 17.26 13.67
N GLN A 429 -6.93 17.63 12.39
CA GLN A 429 -5.78 17.50 11.49
C GLN A 429 -4.63 18.48 11.84
N GLY A 430 -4.86 19.45 12.72
CA GLY A 430 -3.85 20.37 13.26
C GLY A 430 -3.06 19.80 14.43
N VAL A 431 -2.44 20.71 15.19
CA VAL A 431 -1.83 20.43 16.49
C VAL A 431 -2.70 21.09 17.56
N VAL A 432 -3.32 20.26 18.40
CA VAL A 432 -4.29 20.71 19.41
C VAL A 432 -3.61 20.98 20.76
N PRO A 433 -4.25 21.74 21.69
CA PRO A 433 -3.72 21.95 23.04
C PRO A 433 -3.49 20.64 23.80
N GLY A 434 -2.31 20.47 24.39
CA GLY A 434 -1.92 19.28 25.16
C GLY A 434 -1.93 19.49 26.67
N ASP A 435 -2.47 20.60 27.13
CA ASP A 435 -2.61 20.94 28.57
C ASP A 435 -4.01 20.68 29.13
N ARG A 436 -4.90 20.05 28.32
CA ARG A 436 -6.29 19.74 28.63
C ARG A 436 -6.57 18.26 28.47
N SER A 437 -6.99 17.59 29.54
CA SER A 437 -7.32 16.16 29.51
C SER A 437 -8.65 15.86 28.81
N ASP A 438 -9.59 16.80 28.74
CA ASP A 438 -10.87 16.65 28.04
C ASP A 438 -10.72 16.55 26.50
N LEU A 439 -9.56 16.90 25.95
CA LEU A 439 -9.24 16.68 24.53
C LEU A 439 -8.64 15.28 24.25
N ILE A 440 -8.41 14.46 25.26
CA ILE A 440 -7.88 13.10 25.08
C ILE A 440 -9.02 12.12 24.92
N SER A 441 -9.31 11.71 23.68
CA SER A 441 -10.34 10.69 23.45
C SER A 441 -9.84 9.28 23.80
N SER A 442 -10.71 8.50 24.45
CA SER A 442 -10.49 7.09 24.77
C SER A 442 -11.46 6.15 24.04
N THR A 443 -12.43 6.68 23.31
CA THR A 443 -13.47 5.93 22.59
C THR A 443 -13.43 6.24 21.11
N ILE A 444 -13.91 5.29 20.29
CA ILE A 444 -14.07 5.47 18.85
C ILE A 444 -15.56 5.40 18.49
N HIS A 445 -15.92 5.99 17.36
CA HIS A 445 -17.26 5.89 16.81
C HIS A 445 -17.60 4.42 16.47
N PRO A 446 -18.80 3.93 16.80
CA PRO A 446 -19.22 2.57 16.48
C PRO A 446 -19.42 2.38 14.97
N TYR A 447 -19.38 1.12 14.53
CA TYR A 447 -19.60 0.74 13.13
C TYR A 447 -20.87 1.34 12.52
N GLU A 448 -21.95 1.44 13.31
CA GLU A 448 -23.25 1.94 12.88
C GLU A 448 -23.22 3.39 12.43
N GLU A 449 -22.32 4.19 12.98
CA GLU A 449 -22.15 5.63 12.66
C GLU A 449 -21.22 5.87 11.46
N MET A 450 -20.52 4.84 10.96
CA MET A 450 -19.64 5.00 9.80
C MET A 450 -20.43 5.28 8.52
N PRO A 451 -19.94 6.21 7.65
CA PRO A 451 -20.53 6.42 6.34
C PRO A 451 -20.50 5.13 5.50
N LYS A 452 -21.66 4.68 5.04
CA LYS A 452 -21.80 3.46 4.24
C LYS A 452 -23.01 3.53 3.32
N VAL A 453 -22.91 2.82 2.19
CA VAL A 453 -23.97 2.68 1.20
C VAL A 453 -24.11 1.20 0.88
N ILE A 454 -25.33 0.68 0.92
CA ILE A 454 -25.67 -0.71 0.56
C ILE A 454 -26.73 -0.65 -0.53
N ASP A 455 -26.53 -1.37 -1.62
CA ASP A 455 -27.45 -1.55 -2.74
C ASP A 455 -28.08 -0.23 -3.24
N PRO A 456 -27.25 0.79 -3.63
CA PRO A 456 -27.77 2.09 -4.03
C PRO A 456 -28.65 1.96 -5.28
N PRO A 457 -29.67 2.84 -5.43
CA PRO A 457 -30.53 2.87 -6.63
C PRO A 457 -29.75 3.07 -7.94
N GLY A 458 -28.56 3.73 -7.89
CA GLY A 458 -27.65 3.88 -9.03
C GLY A 458 -27.04 2.55 -9.49
N GLY A 459 -27.13 1.49 -8.68
CA GLY A 459 -26.67 0.15 -8.97
C GLY A 459 -25.16 -0.02 -9.02
N PHE A 460 -24.39 0.92 -8.48
CA PHE A 460 -22.94 0.80 -8.31
C PHE A 460 -22.44 1.60 -7.11
N VAL A 461 -21.30 1.18 -6.57
CA VAL A 461 -20.47 1.97 -5.66
C VAL A 461 -19.06 2.09 -6.25
N GLN A 462 -18.39 3.20 -5.92
CA GLN A 462 -17.03 3.51 -6.36
C GLN A 462 -16.26 4.24 -5.29
N ASN A 463 -14.95 4.16 -5.31
CA ASN A 463 -14.05 5.08 -4.65
C ASN A 463 -12.70 5.13 -5.38
N SER A 464 -12.13 6.32 -5.49
CA SER A 464 -10.80 6.58 -6.01
C SER A 464 -10.02 7.52 -5.08
N ASN A 465 -10.10 7.25 -3.77
CA ASN A 465 -9.53 8.02 -2.65
C ASN A 465 -10.21 9.37 -2.42
N ASP A 466 -11.41 9.51 -2.91
CA ASP A 466 -12.31 10.62 -2.62
C ASP A 466 -13.03 10.45 -1.28
N MET A 467 -13.68 11.50 -0.83
CA MET A 467 -14.47 11.47 0.40
C MET A 467 -15.70 10.55 0.21
N PRO A 468 -16.28 9.99 1.28
CA PRO A 468 -17.34 8.99 1.19
C PRO A 468 -18.61 9.49 0.48
N TRP A 469 -18.75 10.78 0.34
CA TRP A 469 -19.96 11.44 -0.18
C TRP A 469 -20.24 11.07 -1.63
N THR A 470 -19.19 10.84 -2.42
CA THR A 470 -19.24 10.53 -3.86
C THR A 470 -19.11 9.02 -4.16
N SER A 471 -19.31 8.18 -3.16
CA SER A 471 -19.20 6.71 -3.29
C SER A 471 -20.25 6.06 -4.21
N THR A 472 -21.29 6.78 -4.59
CA THR A 472 -22.27 6.40 -5.62
C THR A 472 -22.81 7.66 -6.29
N TYR A 473 -23.46 7.52 -7.45
CA TYR A 473 -24.03 8.66 -8.16
C TYR A 473 -25.45 8.34 -8.64
N PRO A 474 -26.45 9.24 -8.40
CA PRO A 474 -26.35 10.48 -7.61
C PRO A 474 -25.93 10.25 -6.14
N MET A 475 -25.35 11.28 -5.52
CA MET A 475 -24.89 11.22 -4.12
C MET A 475 -26.03 10.86 -3.17
N LEU A 476 -25.76 9.94 -2.25
CA LEU A 476 -26.71 9.49 -1.20
C LEU A 476 -26.28 9.89 0.21
N LEU A 477 -24.98 10.06 0.44
CA LEU A 477 -24.41 10.45 1.72
C LEU A 477 -24.32 11.96 1.81
N GLU A 478 -24.85 12.53 2.90
CA GLU A 478 -24.80 13.96 3.18
C GLU A 478 -23.81 14.21 4.32
N PRO A 479 -22.75 15.00 4.14
CA PRO A 479 -21.74 15.26 5.17
C PRO A 479 -22.32 15.69 6.52
N ALA A 480 -23.36 16.53 6.50
CA ALA A 480 -23.99 17.09 7.70
C ALA A 480 -24.71 16.04 8.60
N LYS A 481 -24.90 14.81 8.10
CA LYS A 481 -25.51 13.71 8.87
C LYS A 481 -24.51 12.91 9.70
N PHE A 482 -23.22 13.19 9.54
CA PHE A 482 -22.15 12.45 10.20
C PHE A 482 -21.39 13.33 11.18
N ALA A 483 -20.67 12.72 12.14
CA ALA A 483 -19.82 13.46 13.05
C ALA A 483 -18.75 14.26 12.27
N PRO A 484 -18.47 15.51 12.67
CA PRO A 484 -17.58 16.41 11.92
C PRO A 484 -16.15 15.92 11.75
N GLY A 485 -15.70 14.94 12.59
CA GLY A 485 -14.36 14.37 12.55
C GLY A 485 -14.18 13.19 11.59
N PHE A 486 -15.25 12.64 10.97
CA PHE A 486 -15.11 11.44 10.12
C PHE A 486 -14.27 11.69 8.87
N ALA A 487 -14.61 12.72 8.11
CA ALA A 487 -13.98 13.03 6.84
C ALA A 487 -14.10 14.52 6.52
N ALA A 488 -13.26 15.03 5.62
CA ALA A 488 -13.42 16.36 5.10
C ALA A 488 -14.81 16.51 4.43
N PRO A 489 -15.42 17.70 4.51
CA PRO A 489 -16.79 17.90 4.01
C PRO A 489 -16.93 17.77 2.50
N MET A 490 -15.85 18.00 1.75
CA MET A 490 -15.80 18.01 0.28
C MET A 490 -14.48 17.41 -0.20
N GLY A 491 -14.42 16.86 -1.40
CA GLY A 491 -13.17 16.39 -1.98
C GLY A 491 -13.28 15.19 -2.91
N ILE A 492 -13.90 15.35 -4.10
CA ILE A 492 -13.83 14.35 -5.16
C ILE A 492 -12.47 14.42 -5.88
N THR A 493 -11.90 13.27 -6.22
CA THR A 493 -10.67 13.19 -7.03
C THR A 493 -10.99 13.16 -8.54
N GLN A 494 -10.01 13.51 -9.37
CA GLN A 494 -10.16 13.41 -10.84
C GLN A 494 -10.42 11.98 -11.30
N ARG A 495 -9.83 10.99 -10.63
CA ARG A 495 -10.07 9.56 -10.91
C ARG A 495 -11.50 9.15 -10.54
N ALA A 496 -12.04 9.66 -9.43
CA ALA A 496 -13.43 9.42 -9.06
C ALA A 496 -14.41 10.05 -10.07
N GLN A 497 -14.12 11.27 -10.58
CA GLN A 497 -14.90 11.87 -11.66
C GLN A 497 -14.90 10.97 -12.90
N ARG A 498 -13.72 10.46 -13.31
CA ARG A 498 -13.60 9.51 -14.42
C ARG A 498 -14.36 8.21 -14.16
N GLY A 499 -14.23 7.64 -12.95
CA GLY A 499 -14.96 6.44 -12.53
C GLY A 499 -16.47 6.62 -12.62
N ILE A 500 -17.01 7.70 -12.07
CA ILE A 500 -18.45 8.05 -12.16
C ILE A 500 -18.88 8.21 -13.62
N ARG A 501 -18.07 8.89 -14.46
CA ARG A 501 -18.36 9.06 -15.89
C ARG A 501 -18.45 7.73 -16.61
N ILE A 502 -17.48 6.83 -16.39
CA ILE A 502 -17.47 5.49 -17.00
C ILE A 502 -18.70 4.71 -16.50
N LEU A 503 -18.88 4.59 -15.19
CA LEU A 503 -19.98 3.82 -14.62
C LEU A 503 -21.37 4.35 -15.02
N SER A 504 -21.51 5.65 -15.20
CA SER A 504 -22.77 6.28 -15.61
C SER A 504 -23.05 6.18 -17.10
N SER A 505 -22.02 5.97 -17.96
CA SER A 505 -22.20 5.92 -19.41
C SER A 505 -22.83 4.61 -19.91
N TYR A 506 -22.75 3.53 -19.13
CA TYR A 506 -23.33 2.24 -19.48
C TYR A 506 -24.70 2.05 -18.81
N LYS A 507 -25.67 1.55 -19.54
CA LYS A 507 -26.93 1.07 -18.96
C LYS A 507 -26.70 -0.26 -18.23
N LYS A 508 -25.92 -1.15 -18.82
CA LYS A 508 -25.44 -2.41 -18.25
C LYS A 508 -24.00 -2.65 -18.68
N MET A 509 -23.16 -3.14 -17.78
CA MET A 509 -21.75 -3.44 -18.01
C MET A 509 -21.51 -4.94 -18.09
N THR A 510 -20.68 -5.36 -19.01
CA THR A 510 -20.11 -6.71 -19.06
C THR A 510 -18.82 -6.75 -18.26
N PHE A 511 -18.30 -7.95 -17.98
CA PHE A 511 -16.96 -8.14 -17.44
C PHE A 511 -15.89 -7.41 -18.28
N ALA A 512 -16.00 -7.51 -19.60
CA ALA A 512 -15.09 -6.85 -20.52
C ALA A 512 -15.16 -5.31 -20.44
N ASP A 513 -16.34 -4.72 -20.21
CA ASP A 513 -16.47 -3.27 -20.03
C ASP A 513 -15.81 -2.79 -18.73
N VAL A 514 -15.93 -3.54 -17.63
CA VAL A 514 -15.25 -3.23 -16.37
C VAL A 514 -13.74 -3.31 -16.55
N LYS A 515 -13.25 -4.36 -17.21
CA LYS A 515 -11.83 -4.52 -17.58
C LYS A 515 -11.33 -3.38 -18.46
N ALA A 516 -12.07 -3.01 -19.50
CA ALA A 516 -11.73 -1.88 -20.37
C ALA A 516 -11.71 -0.56 -19.60
N GLY A 517 -12.69 -0.34 -18.70
CA GLY A 517 -12.72 0.82 -17.82
C GLY A 517 -11.49 0.90 -16.90
N LYS A 518 -11.07 -0.24 -16.30
CA LYS A 518 -9.85 -0.32 -15.50
C LYS A 518 -8.58 0.01 -16.29
N LEU A 519 -8.50 -0.46 -17.52
CA LEU A 519 -7.33 -0.30 -18.38
C LEU A 519 -7.35 1.01 -19.19
N SER A 520 -8.38 1.87 -18.99
CA SER A 520 -8.53 3.14 -19.69
C SER A 520 -7.39 4.10 -19.33
N THR A 521 -6.70 4.55 -20.37
CA THR A 521 -5.64 5.57 -20.32
C THR A 521 -6.16 6.99 -20.55
N HIS A 522 -7.47 7.14 -20.69
CA HIS A 522 -8.11 8.45 -20.93
C HIS A 522 -7.96 9.38 -19.75
N VAL A 523 -7.58 10.63 -20.02
CA VAL A 523 -7.19 11.64 -19.04
C VAL A 523 -8.37 12.57 -18.75
N GLU A 524 -9.01 12.45 -17.57
CA GLU A 524 -10.20 13.26 -17.20
C GLU A 524 -9.90 14.77 -17.21
N THR A 525 -8.72 15.18 -16.75
CA THR A 525 -8.33 16.60 -16.78
C THR A 525 -8.17 17.14 -18.19
N ALA A 526 -7.90 16.29 -19.18
CA ALA A 526 -7.86 16.72 -20.58
C ALA A 526 -9.25 17.08 -21.10
N ASP A 527 -10.27 16.29 -20.74
CA ASP A 527 -11.67 16.61 -21.10
C ASP A 527 -12.15 17.92 -20.48
N GLN A 528 -11.62 18.27 -19.31
CA GLN A 528 -11.99 19.47 -18.59
C GLN A 528 -11.33 20.74 -19.15
N PHE A 529 -10.09 20.63 -19.68
CA PHE A 529 -9.28 21.84 -19.90
C PHE A 529 -8.63 21.98 -21.28
N VAL A 530 -8.50 20.90 -22.07
CA VAL A 530 -7.77 20.99 -23.35
C VAL A 530 -8.49 21.91 -24.34
N ASP A 531 -9.81 21.83 -24.45
CA ASP A 531 -10.56 22.70 -25.38
C ASP A 531 -10.44 24.18 -25.00
N ASP A 532 -10.56 24.50 -23.70
CA ASP A 532 -10.40 25.86 -23.20
C ASP A 532 -8.94 26.35 -23.40
N LEU A 533 -7.95 25.47 -23.23
CA LEU A 533 -6.53 25.79 -23.42
C LEU A 533 -6.24 26.12 -24.90
N VAL A 534 -6.75 25.31 -25.82
CA VAL A 534 -6.63 25.51 -27.26
C VAL A 534 -7.30 26.78 -27.69
N ALA A 535 -8.56 27.01 -27.27
CA ALA A 535 -9.31 28.23 -27.60
C ALA A 535 -8.59 29.48 -27.08
N THR A 536 -8.10 29.44 -25.83
CA THR A 536 -7.34 30.55 -25.24
C THR A 536 -6.04 30.82 -26.00
N ALA A 537 -5.32 29.75 -26.39
CA ALA A 537 -4.07 29.88 -27.15
C ALA A 537 -4.28 30.49 -28.55
N ARG A 538 -5.43 30.20 -29.20
CA ARG A 538 -5.77 30.81 -30.48
C ARG A 538 -5.98 32.33 -30.35
N GLN A 539 -6.53 32.77 -29.22
CA GLN A 539 -6.84 34.19 -28.99
C GLN A 539 -5.65 34.97 -28.44
N LEU A 540 -5.01 34.48 -27.39
CA LEU A 540 -4.02 35.19 -26.58
C LEU A 540 -2.60 34.64 -26.68
N GLY A 541 -2.41 33.46 -27.29
CA GLY A 541 -1.13 32.76 -27.30
C GLY A 541 -0.10 33.40 -28.23
N THR A 542 1.18 33.25 -27.87
CA THR A 542 2.34 33.47 -28.73
C THR A 542 2.39 32.46 -29.89
N GLY A 543 3.32 32.61 -30.82
CA GLY A 543 3.53 31.65 -31.89
C GLY A 543 3.87 30.23 -31.36
N ARG A 544 4.59 30.15 -30.22
CA ARG A 544 4.92 28.87 -29.57
C ARG A 544 3.71 28.25 -28.86
N ALA A 545 2.96 29.02 -28.09
CA ALA A 545 1.73 28.56 -27.47
C ALA A 545 0.70 28.08 -28.51
N LYS A 546 0.62 28.74 -29.68
CA LYS A 546 -0.23 28.28 -30.80
C LYS A 546 0.19 26.95 -31.38
N ARG A 547 1.53 26.73 -31.59
CA ARG A 547 2.03 25.40 -32.03
C ARG A 547 1.76 24.31 -30.97
N ALA A 548 1.90 24.64 -29.68
CA ALA A 548 1.52 23.71 -28.60
C ALA A 548 0.04 23.36 -28.64
N ALA A 549 -0.82 24.35 -28.88
CA ALA A 549 -2.26 24.13 -29.07
C ALA A 549 -2.57 23.27 -30.28
N ASP A 550 -1.79 23.37 -31.40
CA ASP A 550 -1.97 22.49 -32.57
C ASP A 550 -1.72 21.01 -32.24
N VAL A 551 -0.78 20.72 -31.36
CA VAL A 551 -0.50 19.36 -30.86
C VAL A 551 -1.64 18.89 -29.96
N LEU A 552 -2.05 19.72 -28.99
CA LEU A 552 -3.11 19.37 -28.03
C LEU A 552 -4.49 19.19 -28.70
N GLU A 553 -4.78 19.96 -29.73
CA GLU A 553 -6.05 19.86 -30.48
C GLU A 553 -6.19 18.51 -31.22
N LYS A 554 -5.07 17.93 -31.66
CA LYS A 554 -5.01 16.65 -32.33
C LYS A 554 -4.83 15.45 -31.41
N TRP A 555 -4.51 15.72 -30.15
CA TRP A 555 -4.30 14.67 -29.15
C TRP A 555 -5.63 13.99 -28.78
N ASP A 556 -5.65 12.67 -28.76
CA ASP A 556 -6.80 11.82 -28.41
C ASP A 556 -7.18 11.82 -26.91
N ARG A 557 -6.44 12.58 -26.10
CA ARG A 557 -6.56 12.69 -24.64
C ARG A 557 -6.26 11.38 -23.89
N GLU A 558 -5.58 10.45 -24.57
CA GLU A 558 -5.12 9.21 -23.98
C GLU A 558 -3.66 9.35 -23.50
N SER A 559 -3.32 8.60 -22.46
CA SER A 559 -1.95 8.43 -21.97
C SER A 559 -1.34 7.10 -22.43
N GLU A 560 -1.57 6.75 -23.70
CA GLU A 560 -0.95 5.60 -24.36
C GLU A 560 0.52 5.86 -24.62
N GLY A 561 1.32 4.76 -24.73
CA GLY A 561 2.72 4.91 -25.12
C GLY A 561 2.94 5.60 -26.47
N THR A 562 1.93 5.56 -27.35
CA THR A 562 1.92 6.20 -28.67
C THR A 562 1.32 7.62 -28.67
N SER A 563 0.86 8.12 -27.54
CA SER A 563 0.23 9.46 -27.42
C SER A 563 1.25 10.57 -27.60
N ASP A 564 0.92 11.53 -28.45
CA ASP A 564 1.76 12.64 -28.90
C ASP A 564 1.39 13.99 -28.26
N GLY A 565 0.44 14.10 -27.39
CA GLY A 565 0.10 15.35 -26.66
C GLY A 565 0.29 15.22 -25.17
N MET A 566 0.41 13.99 -24.70
CA MET A 566 0.41 13.67 -23.27
C MET A 566 1.52 14.36 -22.48
N LEU A 567 2.77 14.35 -22.98
CA LEU A 567 3.89 15.00 -22.30
C LEU A 567 3.68 16.50 -22.14
N LEU A 568 3.20 17.17 -23.20
CA LEU A 568 2.98 18.60 -23.20
C LEU A 568 1.88 18.98 -22.19
N PHE A 569 0.78 18.25 -22.16
CA PHE A 569 -0.31 18.47 -21.21
C PHE A 569 0.12 18.14 -19.77
N TYR A 570 0.82 17.06 -19.54
CA TYR A 570 1.38 16.69 -18.22
C TYR A 570 2.28 17.81 -17.67
N ARG A 571 3.19 18.33 -18.48
CA ARG A 571 4.09 19.44 -18.11
C ARG A 571 3.30 20.72 -17.83
N PHE A 572 2.26 21.00 -18.61
CA PHE A 572 1.36 22.13 -18.35
C PHE A 572 0.68 21.99 -16.99
N LEU A 573 0.13 20.83 -16.66
CA LEU A 573 -0.51 20.61 -15.35
C LEU A 573 0.47 20.76 -14.18
N LEU A 574 1.73 20.29 -14.33
CA LEU A 574 2.76 20.51 -13.31
C LEU A 574 3.06 22.00 -13.11
N ALA A 575 3.16 22.78 -14.18
CA ALA A 575 3.38 24.23 -14.14
C ALA A 575 2.19 25.00 -13.56
N ALA A 576 0.97 24.54 -13.84
CA ALA A 576 -0.27 25.10 -13.31
C ALA A 576 -0.45 24.87 -11.80
N GLY A 577 0.16 23.79 -11.28
CA GLY A 577 0.10 23.41 -9.85
C GLY A 577 -1.25 22.85 -9.43
N ASN A 578 -1.32 22.37 -8.19
CA ASN A 578 -2.55 21.81 -7.62
C ASN A 578 -3.70 22.84 -7.66
N GLY A 579 -4.87 22.41 -8.18
CA GLY A 579 -6.03 23.31 -8.33
C GLY A 579 -5.76 24.51 -9.21
N PHE A 580 -4.75 24.46 -10.07
CA PHE A 580 -4.33 25.55 -10.96
C PHE A 580 -3.91 26.83 -10.22
N GLN A 581 -3.43 26.70 -8.98
CA GLN A 581 -3.08 27.84 -8.12
C GLN A 581 -2.03 28.76 -8.76
N SER A 582 -1.02 28.17 -9.46
CA SER A 582 0.05 28.94 -10.10
C SER A 582 -0.45 29.80 -11.26
N ILE A 583 -1.60 29.46 -11.86
CA ILE A 583 -2.22 30.18 -12.97
C ILE A 583 -3.56 30.84 -12.58
N GLY A 584 -3.79 31.08 -11.30
CA GLY A 584 -4.92 31.81 -10.77
C GLY A 584 -6.17 31.00 -10.43
N GLY A 585 -6.17 29.69 -10.68
CA GLY A 585 -7.27 28.78 -10.37
C GLY A 585 -8.28 28.59 -11.51
N PHE A 586 -9.37 27.89 -11.20
CA PHE A 586 -10.46 27.60 -12.14
C PHE A 586 -11.44 28.78 -12.29
N ALA A 587 -11.97 28.98 -13.48
CA ALA A 587 -13.08 29.93 -13.70
C ALA A 587 -14.38 29.44 -13.04
N VAL A 588 -14.66 28.13 -13.17
CA VAL A 588 -15.74 27.44 -12.46
C VAL A 588 -15.06 26.45 -11.48
N PRO A 589 -15.19 26.68 -10.17
CA PRO A 589 -14.61 25.78 -9.16
C PRO A 589 -15.20 24.35 -9.23
N LEU A 590 -14.49 23.39 -8.66
CA LEU A 590 -14.98 22.03 -8.46
C LEU A 590 -16.20 22.05 -7.53
N ASP A 591 -17.25 21.33 -7.94
CA ASP A 591 -18.45 21.06 -7.15
C ASP A 591 -18.68 19.53 -7.12
N ASP A 592 -18.55 18.91 -5.97
CA ASP A 592 -18.72 17.46 -5.79
C ASP A 592 -20.12 16.95 -6.15
N ARG A 593 -21.13 17.83 -6.11
CA ARG A 593 -22.51 17.52 -6.53
C ARG A 593 -22.68 17.51 -8.05
N ASN A 594 -21.79 18.21 -8.76
CA ASN A 594 -21.75 18.32 -10.21
C ASN A 594 -20.42 17.83 -10.79
N PRO A 595 -19.97 16.60 -10.45
CA PRO A 595 -18.62 16.11 -10.75
C PRO A 595 -18.37 15.90 -12.25
N LEU A 596 -19.42 15.77 -13.05
CA LEU A 596 -19.30 15.52 -14.49
C LEU A 596 -19.16 16.79 -15.32
N THR A 597 -19.37 17.99 -14.72
CA THR A 597 -19.38 19.28 -15.40
C THR A 597 -18.44 20.31 -14.81
N THR A 598 -17.85 20.03 -13.67
CA THR A 598 -16.91 20.90 -12.95
C THR A 598 -15.62 20.16 -12.54
N PRO A 599 -14.46 20.86 -12.39
CA PRO A 599 -14.21 22.28 -12.67
C PRO A 599 -14.09 22.60 -14.17
N ARG A 600 -14.04 23.90 -14.56
CA ARG A 600 -13.84 24.35 -15.94
C ARG A 600 -13.12 25.68 -16.01
N GLY A 601 -12.46 25.89 -17.16
CA GLY A 601 -11.90 27.18 -17.58
C GLY A 601 -10.76 27.71 -16.70
N PHE A 602 -10.13 28.76 -17.17
CA PHE A 602 -9.03 29.42 -16.48
C PHE A 602 -9.51 30.76 -15.92
N LYS A 603 -9.31 30.97 -14.62
CA LYS A 603 -9.63 32.28 -14.00
C LYS A 603 -8.70 33.38 -14.49
N ASP A 604 -7.46 33.05 -14.83
CA ASP A 604 -6.46 33.93 -15.42
C ASP A 604 -5.91 33.33 -16.73
N PRO A 605 -6.60 33.58 -17.88
CA PRO A 605 -6.17 33.04 -19.16
C PRO A 605 -4.77 33.51 -19.61
N ALA A 606 -4.34 34.70 -19.22
CA ALA A 606 -3.02 35.21 -19.59
C ALA A 606 -1.89 34.43 -18.90
N ARG A 607 -2.06 34.11 -17.61
CA ARG A 607 -1.10 33.22 -16.89
C ARG A 607 -1.09 31.81 -17.43
N ALA A 608 -2.26 31.27 -17.79
CA ALA A 608 -2.34 29.95 -18.42
C ALA A 608 -1.54 29.92 -19.73
N MET A 609 -1.63 30.97 -20.56
CA MET A 609 -0.87 31.07 -21.80
C MET A 609 0.63 31.25 -21.56
N ALA A 610 1.03 32.04 -20.58
CA ALA A 610 2.44 32.17 -20.22
C ALA A 610 3.02 30.81 -19.74
N ALA A 611 2.27 30.03 -18.97
CA ALA A 611 2.65 28.70 -18.56
C ALA A 611 2.78 27.74 -19.75
N LEU A 612 1.80 27.73 -20.67
CA LEU A 612 1.84 26.88 -21.87
C LEU A 612 3.05 27.23 -22.76
N ASP A 613 3.33 28.53 -22.99
CA ASP A 613 4.47 29.00 -23.78
C ASP A 613 5.80 28.55 -23.15
N ALA A 614 5.95 28.72 -21.84
CA ALA A 614 7.15 28.31 -21.10
C ALA A 614 7.36 26.78 -21.18
N VAL A 615 6.30 26.01 -20.95
CA VAL A 615 6.34 24.54 -21.03
C VAL A 615 6.70 24.08 -22.43
N ALA A 616 6.08 24.63 -23.46
CA ALA A 616 6.38 24.31 -24.85
C ALA A 616 7.86 24.60 -25.18
N GLY A 617 8.41 25.73 -24.70
CA GLY A 617 9.81 26.04 -24.86
C GLY A 617 10.77 25.09 -24.16
N GLN A 618 10.36 24.58 -22.99
CA GLN A 618 11.14 23.54 -22.29
C GLN A 618 11.13 22.19 -23.03
N VAL A 619 9.96 21.78 -23.52
CA VAL A 619 9.81 20.53 -24.29
C VAL A 619 10.59 20.61 -25.61
N GLU A 620 10.48 21.69 -26.36
CA GLU A 620 11.28 21.91 -27.59
C GLU A 620 12.80 21.88 -27.31
N LYS A 621 13.24 22.50 -26.22
CA LYS A 621 14.66 22.51 -25.82
C LYS A 621 15.17 21.11 -25.43
N GLU A 622 14.36 20.35 -24.71
CA GLU A 622 14.76 19.04 -24.14
C GLU A 622 14.68 17.92 -25.19
N TYR A 623 13.64 17.93 -26.03
CA TYR A 623 13.36 16.84 -26.99
C TYR A 623 13.57 17.25 -28.45
N GLY A 624 13.82 18.52 -28.75
CA GLY A 624 13.96 19.00 -30.12
C GLY A 624 12.62 19.15 -30.88
N SER A 625 11.49 18.81 -30.27
CA SER A 625 10.15 18.78 -30.87
C SER A 625 9.08 18.92 -29.82
N LEU A 626 7.88 19.43 -30.20
CA LEU A 626 6.68 19.33 -29.37
C LEU A 626 5.97 17.96 -29.52
N HIS A 627 6.30 17.23 -30.58
CA HIS A 627 5.80 15.88 -30.88
C HIS A 627 6.67 14.84 -30.20
N VAL A 628 6.28 14.42 -29.01
CA VAL A 628 7.02 13.46 -28.16
C VAL A 628 6.07 12.36 -27.72
N LEU A 629 6.38 11.13 -28.11
CA LEU A 629 5.57 9.97 -27.70
C LEU A 629 5.71 9.71 -26.21
N TRP A 630 4.58 9.51 -25.55
CA TRP A 630 4.55 9.29 -24.09
C TRP A 630 5.39 8.09 -23.65
N GLY A 631 5.38 6.98 -24.42
CA GLY A 631 6.18 5.78 -24.16
C GLY A 631 7.68 5.95 -24.36
N ASP A 632 8.15 7.04 -24.99
CA ASP A 632 9.55 7.39 -25.04
C ASP A 632 9.99 8.09 -23.74
N VAL A 633 9.06 8.73 -23.04
CA VAL A 633 9.28 9.40 -21.75
C VAL A 633 9.02 8.46 -20.59
N LEU A 634 7.82 7.90 -20.48
CA LEU A 634 7.46 6.94 -19.43
C LEU A 634 7.95 5.54 -19.81
N ARG A 635 8.78 4.95 -18.94
CA ARG A 635 9.34 3.61 -19.16
C ARG A 635 8.94 2.67 -18.02
N PHE A 636 8.58 1.44 -18.38
CA PHE A 636 8.48 0.33 -17.42
C PHE A 636 9.81 -0.42 -17.40
N ARG A 637 10.55 -0.29 -16.28
CA ARG A 637 11.87 -0.90 -16.11
C ARG A 637 11.91 -1.79 -14.88
N ARG A 638 12.36 -3.02 -15.06
CA ARG A 638 12.67 -3.93 -13.97
C ARG A 638 13.56 -5.05 -14.46
N GLY A 639 14.63 -5.37 -13.72
CA GLY A 639 15.57 -6.41 -14.14
C GLY A 639 16.10 -6.14 -15.54
N THR A 640 15.76 -7.02 -16.49
CA THR A 640 16.15 -6.92 -17.91
C THR A 640 15.10 -6.23 -18.79
N VAL A 641 13.93 -5.92 -18.23
CA VAL A 641 12.80 -5.33 -18.98
C VAL A 641 12.95 -3.81 -19.06
N ASP A 642 12.83 -3.25 -20.27
CA ASP A 642 12.64 -1.83 -20.58
C ASP A 642 11.63 -1.67 -21.69
N LEU A 643 10.40 -1.32 -21.33
CA LEU A 643 9.25 -1.24 -22.22
C LEU A 643 8.64 0.16 -22.24
N PRO A 644 8.00 0.58 -23.35
CA PRO A 644 7.16 1.78 -23.36
C PRO A 644 6.10 1.68 -22.28
N GLY A 645 5.99 2.73 -21.46
CA GLY A 645 4.93 2.85 -20.47
C GLY A 645 3.66 3.45 -21.04
N ASN A 646 2.56 3.26 -20.31
CA ASN A 646 1.25 3.87 -20.54
C ASN A 646 0.59 4.18 -19.20
N GLY A 647 -0.46 5.01 -19.20
CA GLY A 647 -1.09 5.51 -17.99
C GLY A 647 -0.57 6.89 -17.59
N ALA A 648 -1.16 7.47 -16.56
CA ALA A 648 -0.88 8.83 -16.11
C ALA A 648 -0.83 8.92 -14.60
N PRO A 649 -0.18 9.96 -14.01
CA PRO A 649 -0.26 10.25 -12.59
C PRO A 649 -1.69 10.41 -12.10
N SER A 650 -1.91 10.02 -10.84
CA SER A 650 -3.22 10.03 -10.17
C SER A 650 -3.98 11.36 -10.32
N SER A 651 -3.25 12.49 -10.26
CA SER A 651 -3.83 13.85 -10.39
C SER A 651 -4.41 14.18 -11.76
N MET A 652 -4.12 13.37 -12.77
CA MET A 652 -4.63 13.57 -14.13
C MET A 652 -5.96 12.87 -14.39
N GLY A 653 -6.37 11.97 -13.50
CA GLY A 653 -7.70 11.34 -13.57
C GLY A 653 -7.79 10.14 -14.52
N ALA A 654 -6.69 9.54 -14.95
CA ALA A 654 -6.72 8.26 -15.65
C ALA A 654 -6.93 7.12 -14.63
N ILE A 655 -7.83 6.18 -14.94
CA ILE A 655 -8.02 4.97 -14.11
C ILE A 655 -6.77 4.09 -14.17
N ARG A 656 -6.12 4.05 -15.32
CA ARG A 656 -4.79 3.48 -15.51
C ARG A 656 -3.74 4.40 -14.89
N THR A 657 -3.45 4.22 -13.61
CA THR A 657 -2.56 5.11 -12.85
C THR A 657 -1.13 4.61 -12.86
N VAL A 658 -0.19 5.49 -13.26
CA VAL A 658 1.26 5.29 -13.15
C VAL A 658 1.91 6.61 -12.78
N ASN A 659 2.64 6.65 -11.67
CA ASN A 659 3.42 7.79 -11.26
C ASN A 659 4.88 7.65 -11.72
N LEU A 660 5.47 8.77 -12.12
CA LEU A 660 6.81 8.84 -12.68
C LEU A 660 7.84 9.11 -11.58
N GLY A 661 8.95 8.41 -11.67
CA GLY A 661 10.18 8.77 -10.98
C GLY A 661 10.84 10.02 -11.55
N PRO A 662 12.05 10.36 -11.06
CA PRO A 662 12.82 11.48 -11.58
C PRO A 662 13.10 11.34 -13.09
N LEU A 663 13.05 12.47 -13.79
CA LEU A 663 13.38 12.52 -15.21
C LEU A 663 14.91 12.52 -15.40
N VAL A 664 15.42 11.52 -16.08
CA VAL A 664 16.85 11.37 -16.38
C VAL A 664 17.03 11.22 -17.89
N ASN A 665 17.76 12.13 -18.51
CA ASN A 665 17.98 12.15 -19.96
C ASN A 665 16.67 12.06 -20.79
N GLY A 666 15.65 12.82 -20.40
CA GLY A 666 14.36 12.84 -21.09
C GLY A 666 13.46 11.63 -20.84
N LYS A 667 13.83 10.70 -19.95
CA LYS A 667 13.06 9.50 -19.61
C LYS A 667 12.78 9.42 -18.12
N ALA A 668 11.63 8.92 -17.75
CA ALA A 668 11.26 8.64 -16.37
C ALA A 668 10.77 7.18 -16.24
N GLU A 669 11.15 6.54 -15.16
CA GLU A 669 10.68 5.21 -14.82
C GLU A 669 9.33 5.31 -14.11
N GLY A 670 8.40 4.39 -14.41
CA GLY A 670 7.22 4.18 -13.59
C GLY A 670 7.64 3.55 -12.26
N ILE A 671 7.39 4.24 -11.14
CA ILE A 671 7.85 3.81 -9.81
C ILE A 671 6.73 3.42 -8.86
N SER A 672 5.52 3.84 -9.16
CA SER A 672 4.30 3.53 -8.39
C SER A 672 3.06 3.64 -9.28
N GLY A 673 1.93 3.27 -8.75
CA GLY A 673 0.68 3.27 -9.49
C GLY A 673 0.02 1.90 -9.43
N ASP A 674 -0.63 1.48 -10.50
CA ASP A 674 -1.27 0.16 -10.59
C ASP A 674 -0.34 -0.93 -10.06
N THR A 675 -0.68 -1.50 -8.91
CA THR A 675 0.13 -2.54 -8.24
C THR A 675 -0.55 -3.89 -8.41
N TYR A 676 -1.45 -4.27 -7.50
CA TYR A 676 -2.35 -5.39 -7.71
C TYR A 676 -3.70 -4.87 -8.19
N PHE A 677 -4.23 -5.45 -9.27
CA PHE A 677 -5.60 -5.20 -9.70
C PHE A 677 -6.26 -6.46 -10.27
N ALA A 678 -7.56 -6.57 -9.99
CA ALA A 678 -8.38 -7.70 -10.40
C ALA A 678 -9.79 -7.24 -10.75
N VAL A 679 -10.38 -7.87 -11.76
CA VAL A 679 -11.81 -7.81 -12.07
C VAL A 679 -12.41 -9.17 -11.74
N ILE A 680 -13.46 -9.17 -10.93
CA ILE A 680 -14.12 -10.38 -10.42
C ILE A 680 -15.60 -10.30 -10.77
N GLU A 681 -16.15 -11.37 -11.32
CA GLU A 681 -17.59 -11.58 -11.54
C GLU A 681 -18.06 -12.74 -10.66
N PHE A 682 -19.03 -12.48 -9.80
CA PHE A 682 -19.58 -13.48 -8.89
C PHE A 682 -20.63 -14.38 -9.59
N SER A 683 -20.23 -14.89 -10.76
CA SER A 683 -20.91 -15.96 -11.48
C SER A 683 -20.71 -17.33 -10.78
N ASN A 684 -21.24 -18.39 -11.32
CA ASN A 684 -21.01 -19.74 -10.82
C ASN A 684 -20.48 -20.66 -11.94
N PRO A 685 -19.18 -20.98 -11.95
CA PRO A 685 -18.12 -20.57 -11.01
C PRO A 685 -17.78 -19.08 -11.09
N VAL A 686 -17.08 -18.56 -10.06
CA VAL A 686 -16.57 -17.19 -10.06
C VAL A 686 -15.55 -17.02 -11.16
N HIS A 687 -15.71 -15.99 -12.00
CA HIS A 687 -14.76 -15.62 -13.05
C HIS A 687 -13.92 -14.42 -12.62
N ALA A 688 -12.60 -14.50 -12.80
CA ALA A 688 -11.70 -13.40 -12.46
C ALA A 688 -10.48 -13.33 -13.39
N GLU A 689 -10.03 -12.11 -13.65
CA GLU A 689 -8.73 -11.80 -14.22
C GLU A 689 -7.97 -10.84 -13.32
N ALA A 690 -6.65 -10.98 -13.23
CA ALA A 690 -5.80 -10.16 -12.37
C ALA A 690 -4.47 -9.81 -13.02
N LEU A 691 -3.77 -8.85 -12.42
CA LEU A 691 -2.38 -8.54 -12.73
C LEU A 691 -1.69 -7.93 -11.52
N LEU A 692 -0.44 -8.31 -11.32
CA LEU A 692 0.49 -7.67 -10.40
C LEU A 692 1.60 -7.00 -11.23
N SER A 693 1.76 -5.68 -11.11
CA SER A 693 2.45 -4.80 -12.07
C SER A 693 3.89 -5.15 -12.42
N TYR A 694 4.57 -5.95 -11.62
CA TYR A 694 5.92 -6.43 -11.94
C TYR A 694 5.96 -7.96 -11.96
N GLY A 695 5.39 -8.63 -11.01
CA GLY A 695 5.40 -10.08 -10.82
C GLY A 695 5.25 -10.42 -9.34
N ASN A 696 5.11 -11.71 -9.04
CA ASN A 696 4.74 -12.15 -7.69
C ASN A 696 5.94 -12.39 -6.76
N TRP A 697 7.16 -12.16 -7.21
CA TRP A 697 8.39 -12.44 -6.47
C TRP A 697 9.31 -11.23 -6.40
N SER A 698 10.16 -11.17 -5.35
CA SER A 698 11.29 -10.23 -5.25
C SER A 698 12.66 -10.91 -5.19
N LYS A 699 12.69 -12.25 -5.26
CA LYS A 699 13.92 -13.05 -5.22
C LYS A 699 14.73 -12.80 -6.50
N ALA A 700 15.96 -12.29 -6.35
CA ALA A 700 16.83 -11.99 -7.47
C ALA A 700 17.08 -13.24 -8.34
N GLY A 701 17.04 -13.06 -9.67
CA GLY A 701 17.23 -14.13 -10.63
C GLY A 701 15.98 -14.96 -10.94
N SER A 702 14.87 -14.76 -10.24
CA SER A 702 13.60 -15.37 -10.61
C SER A 702 12.94 -14.63 -11.78
N PRO A 703 12.37 -15.33 -12.77
CA PRO A 703 11.60 -14.69 -13.85
C PRO A 703 10.36 -13.96 -13.31
N HIS A 704 9.81 -14.40 -12.16
CA HIS A 704 8.59 -13.82 -11.56
C HIS A 704 8.80 -12.46 -10.90
N VAL A 705 10.00 -11.89 -11.00
CA VAL A 705 10.27 -10.50 -10.62
C VAL A 705 9.73 -9.52 -11.65
N GLU A 706 9.60 -9.95 -12.93
CA GLU A 706 9.31 -9.06 -14.06
C GLU A 706 8.35 -9.65 -15.12
N ASP A 707 7.90 -10.89 -14.96
CA ASP A 707 7.15 -11.62 -15.97
C ASP A 707 5.78 -10.99 -16.33
N GLN A 708 5.17 -10.25 -15.40
CA GLN A 708 3.90 -9.55 -15.64
C GLN A 708 4.08 -8.13 -16.22
N MET A 709 5.30 -7.61 -16.32
CA MET A 709 5.55 -6.27 -16.89
C MET A 709 5.15 -6.16 -18.36
N ARG A 710 5.27 -7.25 -19.12
CA ARG A 710 4.85 -7.28 -20.53
C ARG A 710 3.34 -7.19 -20.68
N LEU A 711 2.59 -7.87 -19.80
CA LEU A 711 1.13 -7.75 -19.72
C LEU A 711 0.74 -6.31 -19.35
N LEU A 712 1.43 -5.74 -18.36
CA LEU A 712 1.22 -4.37 -17.93
C LEU A 712 1.37 -3.38 -19.10
N SER A 713 2.47 -3.47 -19.86
CA SER A 713 2.76 -2.60 -21.00
C SER A 713 1.73 -2.74 -22.14
N ARG A 714 1.14 -3.93 -22.33
CA ARG A 714 0.12 -4.21 -23.33
C ARG A 714 -1.30 -3.96 -22.87
N LYS A 715 -1.51 -3.56 -21.61
CA LYS A 715 -2.82 -3.43 -21.00
C LYS A 715 -3.61 -4.75 -21.02
N GLU A 716 -2.94 -5.83 -20.68
CA GLU A 716 -3.50 -7.18 -20.61
C GLU A 716 -3.61 -7.61 -19.15
N MET A 717 -4.59 -8.46 -18.85
CA MET A 717 -4.75 -9.16 -17.57
C MET A 717 -4.68 -10.66 -17.84
N ARG A 718 -4.23 -11.41 -16.85
CA ARG A 718 -4.19 -12.87 -16.92
C ARG A 718 -5.41 -13.48 -16.25
N PRO A 719 -5.85 -14.69 -16.68
CA PRO A 719 -6.88 -15.43 -15.97
C PRO A 719 -6.41 -15.78 -14.56
N VAL A 720 -7.33 -15.82 -13.62
CA VAL A 720 -7.12 -16.37 -12.28
C VAL A 720 -7.53 -17.83 -12.28
N TRP A 721 -6.55 -18.72 -12.19
CA TRP A 721 -6.80 -20.15 -12.09
C TRP A 721 -7.12 -20.49 -10.63
N ARG A 722 -8.30 -21.06 -10.37
CA ARG A 722 -8.73 -21.49 -9.03
C ARG A 722 -9.02 -22.99 -8.98
N ASP A 723 -9.47 -23.56 -10.07
CA ASP A 723 -9.71 -24.99 -10.16
C ASP A 723 -8.39 -25.75 -10.26
N ARG A 724 -8.28 -26.84 -9.51
CA ARG A 724 -7.06 -27.68 -9.50
C ARG A 724 -6.62 -28.10 -10.89
N LYS A 725 -7.55 -28.46 -11.76
CA LYS A 725 -7.25 -28.85 -13.14
C LYS A 725 -6.54 -27.74 -13.92
N ASP A 726 -6.98 -26.50 -13.77
CA ASP A 726 -6.40 -25.35 -14.47
C ASP A 726 -5.04 -25.00 -13.88
N VAL A 727 -4.89 -25.09 -12.56
CA VAL A 727 -3.60 -24.91 -11.87
C VAL A 727 -2.60 -25.94 -12.33
N GLU A 728 -2.96 -27.24 -12.36
CA GLU A 728 -2.07 -28.32 -12.81
C GLU A 728 -1.72 -28.22 -14.29
N ALA A 729 -2.63 -27.71 -15.14
CA ALA A 729 -2.35 -27.44 -16.55
C ALA A 729 -1.33 -26.29 -16.78
N ASN A 730 -1.13 -25.44 -15.78
CA ASN A 730 -0.21 -24.31 -15.81
C ASN A 730 0.87 -24.40 -14.72
N LEU A 731 1.11 -25.60 -14.20
CA LEU A 731 2.04 -25.86 -13.09
C LEU A 731 3.49 -25.64 -13.52
N GLU A 732 4.24 -24.91 -12.70
CA GLU A 732 5.69 -24.76 -12.82
C GLU A 732 6.44 -25.56 -11.76
N ALA A 733 6.02 -25.48 -10.49
CA ALA A 733 6.67 -26.14 -9.38
C ALA A 733 5.68 -26.68 -8.34
N ARG A 734 6.12 -27.66 -7.56
CA ARG A 734 5.32 -28.30 -6.51
C ARG A 734 6.15 -28.59 -5.26
N LYS A 735 5.63 -28.26 -4.09
CA LYS A 735 6.11 -28.70 -2.78
C LYS A 735 5.01 -29.48 -2.08
N VAL A 736 5.36 -30.65 -1.54
CA VAL A 736 4.49 -31.47 -0.69
C VAL A 736 5.18 -31.62 0.66
N PHE A 737 4.44 -31.45 1.73
CA PHE A 737 4.91 -31.54 3.09
C PHE A 737 4.61 -32.91 3.72
#